data_93278f477493775cd688eef9e06131c2
#
_entry.id   93278f477493775cd688eef9e06131c2
#
_cell.length_a   1.000
_cell.length_b   1.000
_cell.length_c   1.000
_cell.angle_alpha   90.00
_cell.angle_beta   90.00
_cell.angle_gamma   90.00
#
_symmetry.space_group_name_H-M   'P 1'
#
loop_
_entity.id
_entity.type
_entity.pdbx_description
1 polymer ?
#
loop_
_entity_poly.entity_id
_entity_poly.type
_entity_poly.pdbx_seq_one_letter_code
_entity_poly.pdbx_strand_id
1 'polypeptide(L)'
;MAADNEIIILDDDQKEKKDQNDQNTQNEFGQDEFVLLEELAVAPAGSSQGAEGKEEAEQKGKKKLDKKMLIIIATGGGMIVLLLIVLIIVLLSRDSKKELAPEAPVTTMPRQEQQNYYEINKGRIEEMIAKANALYDSGNRIEALKIYENVAIYNESLSYYNLGVSQMNQEKFDEALENFKKAISNQEHTDVSALNAAVCALHLNNTELFRYYIDLARAFLTPNSSAYIYYSALVNYYKGYYIEAYHILNSIKDGFYANNANYLKSKILSLVRRDKDAIAALNDLKGYNTNLPMGLLHARLGNYDDALYYLNRVDPLASNIDLAKLARSLVQLKIGTYMTAAEAISEIHERNATFVASTYPIKAGLKDDYFNINAAQKNFDEKLFFHKNSAFSMLFYFTPYKVFDAKQTIDYIAKGGVSAFVSQSVDADEYLRTSGIISRVNASLSKTIEKAINSELRVANKEFLALVSEYPGHAILQYDLALSYAQLGDYANAYKHFITSYHLNPKNHLAGVYAVLCAQVAGRDYRQLYAEVSENITNDETLGDANFYNTLLLYLRDNSGVLPRWLDEGKDEDDTLKMVFSYICAMILNRKNDAKIYSKSLLDKLPNDILTNILHFLAHNEREDIKEYAKNIQIRFLGANFDLNTLYGGSNIVKEQFVKLLQISGLSDVWRNIIISDLKKEKNRADEIRHALAYIDLFTNRHDEAFEIYNYLVHTKKEQDAYTLFLAAVASIGSNRPQNAVAYLELAKLTNPTDPGNKIALGFLYHELGNIPAAVAQYISVGNTDYKSRFFTFHLVN
;
A
#
# COMPACT_ATOMS: atom_id res chain seq x y z
N MET A 1 -22.54 -9.82 2.30
CA MET A 1 -22.32 -9.70 3.75
C MET A 1 -21.39 -10.82 4.13
N ALA A 2 -20.14 -10.63 3.90
CA ALA A 2 -19.16 -11.66 4.18
C ALA A 2 -17.91 -10.97 4.68
N ALA A 3 -17.26 -11.58 5.59
CA ALA A 3 -15.87 -11.27 5.98
C ALA A 3 -15.65 -10.09 6.93
N ASP A 4 -16.49 -9.91 7.91
CA ASP A 4 -16.35 -8.73 8.80
C ASP A 4 -15.38 -8.91 9.96
N ASN A 5 -14.90 -10.10 10.21
CA ASN A 5 -14.05 -10.34 11.39
C ASN A 5 -12.55 -10.32 11.12
N GLU A 6 -12.15 -10.37 9.87
CA GLU A 6 -10.74 -10.37 9.49
C GLU A 6 -10.26 -9.05 8.92
N ILE A 7 -11.18 -8.16 8.69
CA ILE A 7 -11.01 -6.86 8.04
C ILE A 7 -10.04 -5.93 8.77
N ILE A 8 -9.71 -6.25 9.95
CA ILE A 8 -9.06 -5.35 10.88
C ILE A 8 -7.54 -5.32 10.72
N ILE A 9 -7.03 -5.74 9.59
CA ILE A 9 -5.69 -6.30 9.55
C ILE A 9 -4.60 -5.35 9.15
N LEU A 10 -4.88 -4.25 8.51
CA LEU A 10 -3.82 -3.37 7.98
C LEU A 10 -3.90 -1.92 8.49
N ASP A 11 -4.67 -1.66 9.55
CA ASP A 11 -4.89 -0.31 10.06
C ASP A 11 -4.00 -0.04 11.27
N ASP A 12 -2.86 0.62 11.02
CA ASP A 12 -1.91 1.04 12.06
C ASP A 12 -2.30 2.37 12.76
N ASP A 13 -3.30 3.10 12.22
CA ASP A 13 -3.45 4.52 12.51
C ASP A 13 -4.64 4.90 13.41
N GLN A 14 -5.38 3.94 13.96
CA GLN A 14 -6.47 4.28 14.88
C GLN A 14 -6.07 4.18 16.35
N LYS A 15 -5.22 5.09 16.79
CA LYS A 15 -5.22 5.55 18.18
C LYS A 15 -5.87 6.93 18.24
N GLU A 16 -7.00 6.99 18.96
CA GLU A 16 -7.76 8.19 19.31
C GLU A 16 -8.89 8.63 18.34
N LYS A 17 -9.99 7.93 18.38
CA LYS A 17 -11.33 8.54 18.42
C LYS A 17 -12.21 7.71 19.34
N LYS A 18 -12.17 8.03 20.63
CA LYS A 18 -13.23 7.72 21.56
C LYS A 18 -14.32 8.77 21.42
N ASP A 19 -15.54 8.28 21.47
CA ASP A 19 -16.81 8.93 21.70
C ASP A 19 -17.63 9.32 20.47
N GLN A 20 -18.77 8.64 20.47
CA GLN A 20 -20.02 8.81 19.74
C GLN A 20 -20.23 7.88 18.55
N ASN A 21 -20.72 6.67 18.85
CA ASN A 21 -21.99 6.16 18.30
C ASN A 21 -22.26 4.74 18.82
N ASP A 22 -22.80 4.67 20.03
CA ASP A 22 -23.60 3.52 20.47
C ASP A 22 -24.96 3.62 19.77
N GLN A 23 -25.13 2.89 18.70
CA GLN A 23 -26.39 2.36 18.18
C GLN A 23 -26.19 1.95 16.71
N ASN A 24 -25.59 0.77 16.48
CA ASN A 24 -25.86 -0.10 15.33
C ASN A 24 -24.87 -1.29 15.28
N THR A 25 -24.73 -2.01 16.36
CA THR A 25 -24.05 -3.31 16.38
C THR A 25 -25.08 -4.42 16.49
N GLN A 26 -25.85 -4.61 15.44
CA GLN A 26 -26.62 -5.83 15.24
C GLN A 26 -26.56 -6.16 13.74
N ASN A 27 -25.78 -7.16 13.42
CA ASN A 27 -25.76 -7.95 12.19
C ASN A 27 -24.39 -7.98 11.50
N GLU A 28 -23.44 -8.67 12.10
CA GLU A 28 -22.23 -9.06 11.36
C GLU A 28 -21.65 -10.36 11.99
N PHE A 29 -22.12 -11.48 11.49
CA PHE A 29 -21.50 -12.78 11.74
C PHE A 29 -20.97 -13.32 10.40
N GLY A 30 -19.64 -13.40 10.27
CA GLY A 30 -18.98 -13.81 9.04
C GLY A 30 -18.83 -15.32 8.87
N GLN A 31 -18.57 -15.76 7.64
CA GLN A 31 -18.44 -17.17 7.25
C GLN A 31 -17.31 -17.94 7.93
N ASP A 32 -16.30 -17.25 8.50
CA ASP A 32 -15.11 -17.88 9.10
C ASP A 32 -15.32 -18.44 10.52
N GLU A 33 -16.48 -18.21 11.11
CA GLU A 33 -16.86 -18.82 12.40
C GLU A 33 -17.11 -20.32 12.32
N PHE A 34 -17.26 -20.82 11.13
CA PHE A 34 -17.59 -22.20 10.80
C PHE A 34 -16.51 -23.21 11.11
N VAL A 35 -15.25 -22.92 10.75
CA VAL A 35 -14.13 -23.84 10.96
C VAL A 35 -13.99 -24.25 12.42
N LEU A 36 -14.44 -23.40 13.33
CA LEU A 36 -14.38 -23.64 14.76
C LEU A 36 -15.40 -24.64 15.26
N LEU A 37 -16.55 -24.73 14.60
CA LEU A 37 -17.66 -25.61 15.05
C LEU A 37 -17.61 -26.97 14.33
N GLU A 38 -17.04 -27.04 13.13
CA GLU A 38 -16.78 -28.32 12.47
C GLU A 38 -15.89 -29.23 13.32
N GLU A 39 -14.85 -28.69 13.97
CA GLU A 39 -13.98 -29.45 14.86
C GLU A 39 -14.65 -29.77 16.22
N LEU A 40 -15.73 -29.06 16.59
CA LEU A 40 -16.39 -29.16 17.89
C LEU A 40 -17.64 -30.03 17.89
N ALA A 41 -18.22 -30.21 16.73
CA ALA A 41 -19.38 -31.10 16.56
C ALA A 41 -19.03 -32.59 16.76
N VAL A 42 -17.74 -32.93 16.76
CA VAL A 42 -17.24 -34.28 17.07
C VAL A 42 -17.12 -34.40 18.58
N ALA A 43 -18.19 -34.82 19.25
CA ALA A 43 -18.11 -35.29 20.64
C ALA A 43 -17.20 -36.53 20.69
N PRO A 44 -16.32 -36.67 21.70
CA PRO A 44 -15.35 -37.71 21.73
C PRO A 44 -16.01 -39.10 21.90
N ALA A 45 -15.91 -39.89 20.84
CA ALA A 45 -15.98 -41.33 21.00
C ALA A 45 -14.54 -41.78 21.33
N GLY A 46 -14.32 -42.15 22.55
CA GLY A 46 -13.26 -42.96 23.14
C GLY A 46 -11.88 -42.97 22.51
N SER A 47 -10.94 -42.57 23.35
CA SER A 47 -9.50 -42.71 23.22
C SER A 47 -9.01 -43.96 22.51
N SER A 48 -8.07 -43.83 21.54
CA SER A 48 -7.00 -44.79 21.36
C SER A 48 -5.72 -44.09 20.88
N GLN A 49 -4.66 -44.43 21.60
CA GLN A 49 -3.29 -43.95 21.42
C GLN A 49 -2.65 -44.45 20.14
N GLY A 50 -1.83 -43.62 19.54
CA GLY A 50 -0.44 -43.92 19.11
C GLY A 50 -0.23 -44.68 17.84
N ALA A 51 0.51 -44.09 16.94
CA ALA A 51 1.84 -44.58 16.51
C ALA A 51 2.46 -43.67 15.43
N GLU A 52 3.70 -43.35 15.65
CA GLU A 52 4.64 -42.73 14.72
C GLU A 52 4.98 -43.63 13.52
N GLY A 53 5.32 -43.02 12.39
CA GLY A 53 5.92 -43.76 11.29
C GLY A 53 6.28 -42.90 10.06
N LYS A 54 7.48 -42.34 10.11
CA LYS A 54 8.52 -42.10 9.08
C LYS A 54 8.18 -41.92 7.60
N GLU A 55 8.85 -40.86 7.10
CA GLU A 55 9.19 -40.49 5.72
C GLU A 55 9.70 -41.64 4.87
N GLU A 56 9.39 -41.57 3.56
CA GLU A 56 10.40 -41.78 2.52
C GLU A 56 9.98 -41.09 1.20
N ALA A 57 10.96 -40.42 0.62
CA ALA A 57 10.87 -39.72 -0.65
C ALA A 57 11.11 -40.65 -1.84
N GLU A 58 10.45 -40.43 -2.96
CA GLU A 58 10.99 -40.81 -4.27
C GLU A 58 10.58 -39.88 -5.42
N GLN A 59 11.59 -39.39 -6.09
CA GLN A 59 11.56 -38.68 -7.37
C GLN A 59 11.33 -39.63 -8.53
N LYS A 60 10.65 -39.16 -9.57
CA LYS A 60 10.86 -39.39 -11.01
C LYS A 60 9.65 -38.82 -11.78
N GLY A 61 9.77 -37.94 -12.76
CA GLY A 61 10.44 -38.07 -14.04
C GLY A 61 9.49 -37.49 -15.09
N LYS A 62 9.76 -36.25 -15.61
CA LYS A 62 8.98 -35.60 -16.69
C LYS A 62 9.09 -36.36 -18.00
N LYS A 63 7.95 -36.71 -18.64
CA LYS A 63 7.88 -37.01 -20.10
C LYS A 63 6.96 -36.02 -20.79
N LYS A 64 7.53 -35.32 -21.77
CA LYS A 64 6.78 -34.48 -22.75
C LYS A 64 5.93 -35.38 -23.65
N LEU A 65 4.65 -35.07 -23.78
CA LEU A 65 3.76 -35.65 -24.76
C LEU A 65 3.77 -34.85 -26.08
N ASP A 66 3.84 -35.59 -27.19
CA ASP A 66 3.99 -35.08 -28.54
C ASP A 66 2.66 -34.57 -29.11
N LYS A 67 2.72 -33.47 -29.83
CA LYS A 67 1.58 -32.69 -30.37
C LYS A 67 0.70 -33.41 -31.41
N LYS A 68 1.09 -34.60 -31.86
CA LYS A 68 0.32 -35.38 -32.87
C LYS A 68 -0.78 -36.27 -32.32
N MET A 69 -0.86 -36.46 -30.99
CA MET A 69 -1.87 -37.29 -30.35
C MET A 69 -3.16 -36.52 -29.96
N LEU A 70 -3.15 -35.21 -30.06
CA LEU A 70 -4.28 -34.37 -29.63
C LEU A 70 -5.41 -34.24 -30.67
N ILE A 71 -5.16 -34.64 -31.92
CA ILE A 71 -6.17 -34.53 -33.00
C ILE A 71 -7.07 -35.76 -33.10
N ILE A 72 -6.62 -36.91 -32.60
CA ILE A 72 -7.41 -38.17 -32.66
C ILE A 72 -8.40 -38.28 -31.50
N ILE A 73 -8.21 -37.54 -30.40
CA ILE A 73 -9.12 -37.56 -29.23
C ILE A 73 -10.33 -36.63 -29.45
N ALA A 74 -10.22 -35.62 -30.30
CA ALA A 74 -11.30 -34.65 -30.52
C ALA A 74 -12.44 -35.13 -31.40
N THR A 75 -12.20 -36.15 -32.23
CA THR A 75 -13.24 -36.72 -33.12
C THR A 75 -13.93 -37.95 -32.54
N GLY A 76 -13.35 -38.66 -31.57
CA GLY A 76 -13.98 -39.80 -30.89
C GLY A 76 -14.85 -39.40 -29.68
N GLY A 77 -14.56 -38.28 -29.04
CA GLY A 77 -15.29 -37.82 -27.84
C GLY A 77 -16.72 -37.33 -28.11
N GLY A 78 -16.95 -36.74 -29.26
CA GLY A 78 -18.28 -36.23 -29.65
C GLY A 78 -19.37 -37.32 -29.82
N MET A 79 -18.96 -38.49 -30.24
CA MET A 79 -19.90 -39.59 -30.47
C MET A 79 -20.29 -40.30 -29.17
N ILE A 80 -19.37 -40.35 -28.18
CA ILE A 80 -19.63 -40.95 -26.87
C ILE A 80 -20.56 -40.06 -26.02
N VAL A 81 -20.39 -38.74 -26.11
CA VAL A 81 -21.24 -37.78 -25.41
C VAL A 81 -22.67 -37.81 -25.96
N LEU A 82 -22.82 -37.98 -27.31
CA LEU A 82 -24.14 -38.08 -27.95
C LEU A 82 -24.86 -39.41 -27.57
N LEU A 83 -24.14 -40.52 -27.46
CA LEU A 83 -24.65 -41.78 -26.98
C LEU A 83 -25.05 -41.76 -25.50
N LEU A 84 -24.30 -41.06 -24.67
CA LEU A 84 -24.63 -40.85 -23.27
C LEU A 84 -25.88 -39.97 -23.08
N ILE A 85 -26.04 -38.92 -23.91
CA ILE A 85 -27.24 -38.07 -23.87
C ILE A 85 -28.48 -38.85 -24.33
N VAL A 86 -28.39 -39.69 -25.33
CA VAL A 86 -29.48 -40.57 -25.78
C VAL A 86 -29.82 -41.61 -24.71
N LEU A 87 -28.81 -42.16 -24.01
CA LEU A 87 -29.03 -43.10 -22.90
C LEU A 87 -29.75 -42.46 -21.72
N ILE A 88 -29.39 -41.21 -21.37
CA ILE A 88 -30.03 -40.45 -20.34
C ILE A 88 -31.48 -40.11 -20.70
N ILE A 89 -31.78 -39.75 -21.93
CA ILE A 89 -33.15 -39.49 -22.44
C ILE A 89 -33.99 -40.74 -22.38
N VAL A 90 -33.45 -41.92 -22.74
CA VAL A 90 -34.15 -43.20 -22.65
C VAL A 90 -34.41 -43.65 -21.19
N LEU A 91 -33.47 -43.31 -20.27
CA LEU A 91 -33.65 -43.59 -18.85
C LEU A 91 -34.68 -42.67 -18.18
N LEU A 92 -34.81 -41.43 -18.65
CA LEU A 92 -35.81 -40.47 -18.13
C LEU A 92 -37.20 -40.66 -18.69
N SER A 93 -37.37 -41.43 -19.77
CA SER A 93 -38.65 -41.67 -20.39
C SER A 93 -39.36 -42.98 -19.92
N ARG A 94 -38.80 -43.70 -18.94
CA ARG A 94 -39.48 -44.84 -18.28
C ARG A 94 -40.22 -44.35 -17.05
N ASP A 95 -41.41 -43.78 -17.27
CA ASP A 95 -42.41 -43.61 -16.24
C ASP A 95 -42.95 -44.99 -15.86
N SER A 96 -42.59 -45.46 -14.67
CA SER A 96 -43.21 -46.60 -14.02
C SER A 96 -44.31 -46.11 -13.10
N LYS A 97 -45.50 -46.30 -13.48
CA LYS A 97 -46.66 -46.22 -12.60
C LYS A 97 -46.44 -47.08 -11.37
N LYS A 98 -46.35 -46.48 -10.18
CA LYS A 98 -46.40 -47.17 -8.90
C LYS A 98 -47.86 -47.37 -8.54
N GLU A 99 -48.34 -48.59 -8.64
CA GLU A 99 -49.55 -49.06 -7.92
C GLU A 99 -49.26 -49.07 -6.44
N LEU A 100 -50.23 -48.47 -5.64
CA LEU A 100 -50.22 -48.56 -4.20
C LEU A 100 -50.47 -50.04 -3.80
N ALA A 101 -49.54 -50.63 -3.05
CA ALA A 101 -49.72 -51.90 -2.39
C ALA A 101 -50.51 -51.66 -1.05
N PRO A 102 -51.39 -52.55 -0.66
CA PRO A 102 -52.20 -52.42 0.53
C PRO A 102 -51.37 -52.61 1.82
N GLU A 103 -51.72 -51.82 2.87
CA GLU A 103 -51.14 -51.95 4.20
C GLU A 103 -51.23 -53.34 4.79
N ALA A 104 -50.07 -53.89 5.15
CA ALA A 104 -49.99 -55.13 5.91
C ALA A 104 -50.29 -54.91 7.37
N PRO A 105 -50.96 -55.82 8.05
CA PRO A 105 -51.41 -55.69 9.45
C PRO A 105 -50.21 -55.69 10.39
N VAL A 106 -50.20 -54.77 11.35
CA VAL A 106 -49.21 -54.63 12.43
C VAL A 106 -49.33 -55.81 13.35
N THR A 107 -48.47 -56.80 13.24
CA THR A 107 -48.32 -57.85 14.23
C THR A 107 -47.42 -57.37 15.36
N THR A 108 -48.07 -57.12 16.55
CA THR A 108 -47.35 -56.84 17.79
C THR A 108 -46.68 -58.11 18.31
N MET A 109 -45.32 -58.10 18.34
CA MET A 109 -44.49 -59.13 18.92
C MET A 109 -44.63 -59.11 20.46
N PRO A 110 -44.50 -60.28 21.13
CA PRO A 110 -44.56 -60.37 22.60
C PRO A 110 -43.40 -59.62 23.25
N ARG A 111 -43.61 -58.99 24.38
CA ARG A 111 -42.71 -58.06 25.08
C ARG A 111 -41.34 -58.66 25.44
N GLN A 112 -41.15 -59.97 25.52
CA GLN A 112 -39.87 -60.63 25.79
C GLN A 112 -39.04 -60.83 24.53
N GLU A 113 -39.64 -61.04 23.36
CA GLU A 113 -38.93 -61.09 22.07
C GLU A 113 -38.51 -59.69 21.60
N GLN A 114 -39.24 -58.68 21.95
CA GLN A 114 -38.84 -57.27 21.67
C GLN A 114 -37.61 -56.88 22.52
N GLN A 115 -37.50 -57.29 23.79
CA GLN A 115 -36.29 -57.00 24.59
C GLN A 115 -35.05 -57.70 24.08
N ASN A 116 -35.10 -58.96 23.70
CA ASN A 116 -33.93 -59.66 23.12
C ASN A 116 -33.55 -59.10 21.73
N TYR A 117 -34.54 -58.75 20.95
CA TYR A 117 -34.32 -58.11 19.64
C TYR A 117 -33.67 -56.73 19.80
N TYR A 118 -34.07 -55.94 20.82
CA TYR A 118 -33.48 -54.67 21.14
C TYR A 118 -32.02 -54.76 21.61
N GLU A 119 -31.68 -55.76 22.46
CA GLU A 119 -30.28 -55.89 22.93
C GLU A 119 -29.35 -56.42 21.86
N ILE A 120 -29.76 -57.34 21.00
CA ILE A 120 -28.96 -57.86 19.88
C ILE A 120 -28.76 -56.77 18.82
N ASN A 121 -29.76 -55.94 18.55
CA ASN A 121 -29.64 -54.88 17.61
C ASN A 121 -28.83 -53.67 18.14
N LYS A 122 -28.90 -53.40 19.45
CA LYS A 122 -28.13 -52.33 20.07
C LYS A 122 -26.60 -52.53 19.91
N GLY A 123 -26.08 -53.71 20.17
CA GLY A 123 -24.67 -54.02 19.96
C GLY A 123 -24.24 -53.91 18.48
N ARG A 124 -25.09 -54.27 17.54
CA ARG A 124 -24.84 -54.20 16.12
C ARG A 124 -24.88 -52.73 15.63
N ILE A 125 -25.75 -51.91 16.18
CA ILE A 125 -25.86 -50.48 15.90
C ILE A 125 -24.63 -49.75 16.45
N GLU A 126 -24.16 -50.07 17.68
CA GLU A 126 -22.96 -49.49 18.26
C GLU A 126 -21.71 -49.83 17.43
N GLU A 127 -21.61 -51.06 16.92
CA GLU A 127 -20.56 -51.50 16.04
C GLU A 127 -20.58 -50.76 14.68
N MET A 128 -21.76 -50.53 14.10
CA MET A 128 -21.95 -49.76 12.88
C MET A 128 -21.58 -48.30 13.08
N ILE A 129 -21.94 -47.68 14.21
CA ILE A 129 -21.56 -46.30 14.55
C ILE A 129 -20.05 -46.20 14.75
N ALA A 130 -19.41 -47.14 15.48
CA ALA A 130 -17.97 -47.16 15.64
C ALA A 130 -17.22 -47.29 14.31
N LYS A 131 -17.76 -48.11 13.40
CA LYS A 131 -17.20 -48.23 12.02
C LYS A 131 -17.39 -46.95 11.21
N ALA A 132 -18.54 -46.26 11.32
CA ALA A 132 -18.80 -45.01 10.64
C ALA A 132 -17.88 -43.91 11.17
N ASN A 133 -17.66 -43.82 12.49
CA ASN A 133 -16.72 -42.88 13.10
C ASN A 133 -15.31 -43.14 12.61
N ALA A 134 -14.85 -44.41 12.59
CA ALA A 134 -13.50 -44.77 12.09
C ALA A 134 -13.30 -44.39 10.60
N LEU A 135 -14.34 -44.59 9.78
CA LEU A 135 -14.31 -44.17 8.36
C LEU A 135 -14.27 -42.64 8.22
N TYR A 136 -15.02 -41.93 9.07
CA TYR A 136 -15.02 -40.48 9.12
C TYR A 136 -13.62 -39.94 9.47
N ASP A 137 -13.03 -40.44 10.56
CA ASP A 137 -11.71 -40.05 11.04
C ASP A 137 -10.60 -40.40 10.02
N SER A 138 -10.77 -41.46 9.23
CA SER A 138 -9.86 -41.83 8.12
C SER A 138 -10.06 -40.99 6.84
N GLY A 139 -11.00 -40.03 6.84
CA GLY A 139 -11.31 -39.15 5.70
C GLY A 139 -12.29 -39.73 4.67
N ASN A 140 -12.82 -40.94 4.88
CA ASN A 140 -13.80 -41.54 3.99
C ASN A 140 -15.25 -41.16 4.37
N ARG A 141 -15.52 -39.84 4.28
CA ARG A 141 -16.76 -39.21 4.77
C ARG A 141 -18.03 -39.68 4.04
N ILE A 142 -17.96 -40.00 2.76
CA ILE A 142 -19.10 -40.47 1.97
C ILE A 142 -19.58 -41.85 2.43
N GLU A 143 -18.67 -42.76 2.74
CA GLU A 143 -19.02 -44.09 3.26
C GLU A 143 -19.52 -44.03 4.71
N ALA A 144 -18.90 -43.14 5.52
CA ALA A 144 -19.36 -42.88 6.88
C ALA A 144 -20.83 -42.38 6.87
N LEU A 145 -21.18 -41.44 6.00
CA LEU A 145 -22.51 -40.89 5.82
C LEU A 145 -23.53 -41.99 5.47
N LYS A 146 -23.23 -42.88 4.54
CA LYS A 146 -24.11 -43.99 4.18
C LYS A 146 -24.39 -44.94 5.34
N ILE A 147 -23.37 -45.15 6.21
CA ILE A 147 -23.58 -46.00 7.39
C ILE A 147 -24.45 -45.27 8.43
N TYR A 148 -24.26 -43.99 8.66
CA TYR A 148 -25.13 -43.18 9.51
C TYR A 148 -26.55 -43.11 9.00
N GLU A 149 -26.78 -42.95 7.69
CA GLU A 149 -28.12 -43.03 7.09
C GLU A 149 -28.80 -44.38 7.33
N ASN A 150 -28.05 -45.48 7.18
CA ASN A 150 -28.60 -46.85 7.47
C ASN A 150 -28.90 -47.01 8.97
N VAL A 151 -28.05 -46.52 9.85
CA VAL A 151 -28.26 -46.57 11.30
C VAL A 151 -29.44 -45.70 11.72
N ALA A 152 -29.65 -44.56 11.08
CA ALA A 152 -30.82 -43.68 11.30
C ALA A 152 -32.15 -44.38 11.05
N ILE A 153 -32.20 -45.30 10.12
CA ILE A 153 -33.41 -46.11 9.81
C ILE A 153 -33.73 -47.10 10.94
N TYR A 154 -32.71 -47.62 11.64
CA TYR A 154 -32.88 -48.63 12.69
C TYR A 154 -32.96 -48.06 14.10
N ASN A 155 -32.43 -46.88 14.37
CA ASN A 155 -32.47 -46.27 15.69
C ASN A 155 -32.56 -44.74 15.59
N GLU A 156 -33.79 -44.25 15.70
CA GLU A 156 -34.08 -42.83 15.50
C GLU A 156 -33.36 -41.88 16.45
N SER A 157 -32.84 -42.34 17.59
CA SER A 157 -32.30 -41.43 18.60
C SER A 157 -30.78 -41.20 18.48
N LEU A 158 -29.95 -42.24 18.33
CA LEU A 158 -28.48 -42.11 18.40
C LEU A 158 -27.81 -41.69 17.05
N SER A 159 -28.58 -41.64 15.96
CA SER A 159 -28.05 -41.43 14.62
C SER A 159 -28.30 -40.06 14.07
N TYR A 160 -29.33 -39.34 14.49
CA TYR A 160 -29.65 -38.02 13.94
C TYR A 160 -28.61 -36.99 14.31
N TYR A 161 -28.03 -37.04 15.52
CA TYR A 161 -26.89 -36.18 15.87
C TYR A 161 -25.69 -36.44 14.97
N ASN A 162 -25.20 -37.68 14.87
CA ASN A 162 -24.03 -38.04 14.08
C ASN A 162 -24.27 -37.80 12.55
N LEU A 163 -25.47 -38.04 12.07
CA LEU A 163 -25.84 -37.74 10.70
C LEU A 163 -25.82 -36.22 10.45
N GLY A 164 -26.39 -35.42 11.35
CA GLY A 164 -26.34 -33.98 11.29
C GLY A 164 -24.93 -33.41 11.27
N VAL A 165 -24.03 -33.93 12.13
CA VAL A 165 -22.62 -33.57 12.14
C VAL A 165 -21.94 -33.91 10.81
N SER A 166 -22.17 -35.12 10.28
CA SER A 166 -21.59 -35.53 8.99
C SER A 166 -22.08 -34.69 7.80
N GLN A 167 -23.35 -34.30 7.81
CA GLN A 167 -23.91 -33.43 6.77
C GLN A 167 -23.42 -32.00 6.90
N MET A 168 -23.31 -31.49 8.12
CA MET A 168 -22.72 -30.16 8.39
C MET A 168 -21.31 -30.09 7.85
N ASN A 169 -20.47 -31.10 8.07
CA ASN A 169 -19.13 -31.20 7.56
C ASN A 169 -19.06 -31.36 6.01
N GLN A 170 -20.16 -31.63 5.36
CA GLN A 170 -20.31 -31.64 3.89
C GLN A 170 -20.98 -30.35 3.39
N GLU A 171 -21.14 -29.36 4.25
CA GLU A 171 -21.80 -28.08 3.95
C GLU A 171 -23.29 -28.21 3.55
N LYS A 172 -23.91 -29.35 3.90
CA LYS A 172 -25.35 -29.60 3.68
C LYS A 172 -26.18 -29.10 4.88
N PHE A 173 -26.15 -27.78 5.07
CA PHE A 173 -26.70 -27.15 6.29
C PHE A 173 -28.20 -27.33 6.47
N ASP A 174 -28.99 -27.34 5.38
CA ASP A 174 -30.44 -27.59 5.47
C ASP A 174 -30.73 -28.98 6.00
N GLU A 175 -30.12 -30.02 5.42
CA GLU A 175 -30.26 -31.40 5.83
C GLU A 175 -29.77 -31.62 7.28
N ALA A 176 -28.62 -31.03 7.62
CA ALA A 176 -28.02 -31.09 8.95
C ALA A 176 -28.94 -30.46 9.98
N LEU A 177 -29.49 -29.28 9.70
CA LEU A 177 -30.45 -28.61 10.60
C LEU A 177 -31.67 -29.46 10.90
N GLU A 178 -32.27 -30.12 9.89
CA GLU A 178 -33.41 -31.01 10.09
C GLU A 178 -33.05 -32.22 10.97
N ASN A 179 -31.87 -32.78 10.83
CA ASN A 179 -31.42 -33.88 11.67
C ASN A 179 -31.10 -33.43 13.11
N PHE A 180 -30.49 -32.25 13.29
CA PHE A 180 -30.31 -31.70 14.64
C PHE A 180 -31.66 -31.38 15.33
N LYS A 181 -32.67 -30.92 14.60
CA LYS A 181 -34.06 -30.77 15.15
C LYS A 181 -34.59 -32.10 15.65
N LYS A 182 -34.41 -33.18 14.90
CA LYS A 182 -34.83 -34.53 15.30
C LYS A 182 -34.03 -35.01 16.54
N ALA A 183 -32.71 -34.79 16.55
CA ALA A 183 -31.88 -35.13 17.70
C ALA A 183 -32.34 -34.38 18.97
N ILE A 184 -32.62 -33.07 18.86
CA ILE A 184 -33.17 -32.28 19.97
C ILE A 184 -34.52 -32.81 20.46
N SER A 185 -35.42 -33.14 19.53
CA SER A 185 -36.76 -33.72 19.85
C SER A 185 -36.63 -35.05 20.56
N ASN A 186 -35.61 -35.84 20.24
CA ASN A 186 -35.34 -37.13 20.86
C ASN A 186 -34.46 -37.01 22.13
N GLN A 187 -34.21 -35.81 22.62
CA GLN A 187 -33.34 -35.50 23.77
C GLN A 187 -31.90 -36.02 23.66
N GLU A 188 -31.39 -36.11 22.46
CA GLU A 188 -30.06 -36.61 22.17
C GLU A 188 -29.05 -35.44 22.12
N HIS A 189 -28.12 -35.41 23.07
CA HIS A 189 -27.11 -34.34 23.18
C HIS A 189 -27.71 -32.95 22.91
N THR A 190 -28.80 -32.63 23.60
CA THR A 190 -29.66 -31.48 23.29
C THR A 190 -28.89 -30.16 23.28
N ASP A 191 -27.94 -30.00 24.20
CA ASP A 191 -27.06 -28.83 24.30
C ASP A 191 -26.19 -28.67 23.06
N VAL A 192 -25.50 -29.73 22.65
CA VAL A 192 -24.59 -29.70 21.47
C VAL A 192 -25.41 -29.72 20.15
N SER A 193 -26.47 -30.49 20.11
CA SER A 193 -27.37 -30.50 18.94
C SER A 193 -27.99 -29.12 18.69
N ALA A 194 -28.33 -28.38 19.73
CA ALA A 194 -28.85 -27.03 19.61
C ALA A 194 -27.73 -26.05 19.16
N LEU A 195 -26.50 -26.19 19.68
CA LEU A 195 -25.35 -25.40 19.17
C LEU A 195 -25.13 -25.63 17.68
N ASN A 196 -25.08 -26.88 17.22
CA ASN A 196 -24.88 -27.21 15.82
C ASN A 196 -26.07 -26.75 14.94
N ALA A 197 -27.29 -26.85 15.43
CA ALA A 197 -28.47 -26.30 14.76
C ALA A 197 -28.39 -24.77 14.61
N ALA A 198 -27.87 -24.09 15.62
CA ALA A 198 -27.62 -22.64 15.52
C ALA A 198 -26.60 -22.30 14.42
N VAL A 199 -25.53 -23.07 14.32
CA VAL A 199 -24.54 -22.89 13.26
C VAL A 199 -25.14 -23.12 11.87
N CYS A 200 -25.87 -24.21 11.71
CA CYS A 200 -26.58 -24.45 10.45
C CYS A 200 -27.52 -23.28 10.11
N ALA A 201 -28.28 -22.77 11.08
CA ALA A 201 -29.15 -21.62 10.88
C ALA A 201 -28.40 -20.35 10.49
N LEU A 202 -27.20 -20.14 11.03
CA LEU A 202 -26.32 -19.01 10.67
C LEU A 202 -25.92 -19.11 9.19
N HIS A 203 -25.48 -20.28 8.72
CA HIS A 203 -25.14 -20.51 7.32
C HIS A 203 -26.31 -20.31 6.36
N LEU A 204 -27.47 -20.64 6.80
CA LEU A 204 -28.72 -20.44 6.05
C LEU A 204 -29.19 -18.98 6.12
N ASN A 205 -28.41 -18.07 6.73
CA ASN A 205 -28.76 -16.67 6.96
C ASN A 205 -30.07 -16.48 7.73
N ASN A 206 -30.48 -17.46 8.54
CA ASN A 206 -31.69 -17.42 9.35
C ASN A 206 -31.39 -16.98 10.79
N THR A 207 -31.32 -15.68 11.00
CA THR A 207 -30.97 -15.08 12.30
C THR A 207 -31.99 -15.38 13.42
N GLU A 208 -33.26 -15.62 13.09
CA GLU A 208 -34.28 -15.96 14.08
C GLU A 208 -34.06 -17.38 14.63
N LEU A 209 -33.86 -18.36 13.74
CA LEU A 209 -33.53 -19.72 14.14
C LEU A 209 -32.17 -19.79 14.85
N PHE A 210 -31.20 -19.02 14.41
CA PHE A 210 -29.91 -18.90 15.09
C PHE A 210 -30.08 -18.49 16.57
N ARG A 211 -30.79 -17.39 16.83
CA ARG A 211 -31.04 -16.90 18.19
C ARG A 211 -31.83 -17.94 19.01
N TYR A 212 -32.84 -18.54 18.42
CA TYR A 212 -33.63 -19.57 19.08
C TYR A 212 -32.78 -20.75 19.55
N TYR A 213 -31.92 -21.30 18.67
CA TYR A 213 -31.09 -22.44 19.03
C TYR A 213 -29.94 -22.10 19.98
N ILE A 214 -29.39 -20.90 19.92
CA ILE A 214 -28.39 -20.44 20.93
C ILE A 214 -29.01 -20.33 22.32
N ASP A 215 -30.24 -19.82 22.42
CA ASP A 215 -30.97 -19.75 23.69
C ASP A 215 -31.39 -21.15 24.19
N LEU A 216 -31.76 -22.04 23.29
CA LEU A 216 -32.04 -23.43 23.60
C LEU A 216 -30.78 -24.16 24.11
N ALA A 217 -29.65 -24.03 23.43
CA ALA A 217 -28.38 -24.59 23.86
C ALA A 217 -28.03 -24.12 25.28
N ARG A 218 -28.15 -22.82 25.55
CA ARG A 218 -27.94 -22.28 26.90
C ARG A 218 -28.83 -22.90 27.97
N ALA A 219 -30.10 -23.16 27.64
CA ALA A 219 -31.06 -23.73 28.59
C ALA A 219 -30.76 -25.19 28.93
N PHE A 220 -30.16 -25.95 28.02
CA PHE A 220 -29.84 -27.37 28.19
C PHE A 220 -28.39 -27.64 28.62
N LEU A 221 -27.54 -26.60 28.77
CA LEU A 221 -26.17 -26.79 29.30
C LEU A 221 -26.22 -27.34 30.72
N THR A 222 -25.64 -28.51 30.92
CA THR A 222 -25.58 -29.18 32.23
C THR A 222 -24.28 -28.83 32.96
N PRO A 223 -24.35 -28.19 34.16
CA PRO A 223 -23.15 -27.72 34.89
C PRO A 223 -22.13 -28.79 35.24
N ASN A 224 -22.52 -30.05 35.24
CA ASN A 224 -21.68 -31.20 35.62
C ASN A 224 -21.03 -31.90 34.44
N SER A 225 -21.23 -31.41 33.19
CA SER A 225 -20.56 -32.01 32.04
C SER A 225 -19.11 -31.50 31.90
N SER A 226 -18.20 -32.35 31.45
CA SER A 226 -16.77 -31.97 31.24
C SER A 226 -16.61 -30.86 30.19
N ALA A 227 -17.61 -30.71 29.32
CA ALA A 227 -17.66 -29.71 28.25
C ALA A 227 -18.36 -28.40 28.66
N TYR A 228 -19.05 -28.38 29.82
CA TYR A 228 -19.86 -27.24 30.25
C TYR A 228 -19.16 -25.88 30.13
N ILE A 229 -17.94 -25.79 30.65
CA ILE A 229 -17.18 -24.55 30.67
C ILE A 229 -16.97 -24.05 29.23
N TYR A 230 -16.55 -24.95 28.35
CA TYR A 230 -16.26 -24.60 26.97
C TYR A 230 -17.53 -24.20 26.17
N TYR A 231 -18.61 -24.99 26.27
CA TYR A 231 -19.86 -24.67 25.60
C TYR A 231 -20.54 -23.41 26.17
N SER A 232 -20.40 -23.16 27.47
CA SER A 232 -20.84 -21.91 28.07
C SER A 232 -20.09 -20.70 27.49
N ALA A 233 -18.79 -20.82 27.26
CA ALA A 233 -18.01 -19.77 26.59
C ALA A 233 -18.42 -19.57 25.13
N LEU A 234 -18.70 -20.66 24.38
CA LEU A 234 -19.22 -20.57 23.00
C LEU A 234 -20.55 -19.87 22.93
N VAL A 235 -21.51 -20.24 23.81
CA VAL A 235 -22.82 -19.57 23.86
C VAL A 235 -22.65 -18.06 24.12
N ASN A 236 -21.77 -17.68 25.07
CA ASN A 236 -21.50 -16.27 25.34
C ASN A 236 -20.86 -15.56 24.15
N TYR A 237 -19.90 -16.21 23.46
CA TYR A 237 -19.29 -15.69 22.25
C TYR A 237 -20.32 -15.40 21.15
N TYR A 238 -21.20 -16.36 20.84
CA TYR A 238 -22.26 -16.18 19.85
C TYR A 238 -23.33 -15.16 20.23
N LYS A 239 -23.47 -14.87 21.53
CA LYS A 239 -24.32 -13.79 22.03
C LYS A 239 -23.65 -12.42 22.01
N GLY A 240 -22.39 -12.34 21.60
CA GLY A 240 -21.60 -11.10 21.60
C GLY A 240 -21.06 -10.72 23.00
N TYR A 241 -21.19 -11.60 23.99
CA TYR A 241 -20.65 -11.37 25.34
C TYR A 241 -19.16 -11.79 25.38
N TYR A 242 -18.32 -11.09 24.63
CA TYR A 242 -16.92 -11.47 24.42
C TYR A 242 -16.09 -11.42 25.69
N ILE A 243 -16.34 -10.49 26.60
CA ILE A 243 -15.60 -10.35 27.85
C ILE A 243 -15.90 -11.53 28.77
N GLU A 244 -17.18 -11.90 28.91
CA GLU A 244 -17.62 -13.04 29.70
C GLU A 244 -17.10 -14.35 29.12
N ALA A 245 -17.18 -14.52 27.80
CA ALA A 245 -16.62 -15.68 27.11
C ALA A 245 -15.10 -15.81 27.38
N TYR A 246 -14.36 -14.70 27.26
CA TYR A 246 -12.92 -14.68 27.54
C TYR A 246 -12.60 -15.07 28.98
N HIS A 247 -13.35 -14.55 29.96
CA HIS A 247 -13.14 -14.92 31.38
C HIS A 247 -13.41 -16.41 31.64
N ILE A 248 -14.48 -16.96 31.05
CA ILE A 248 -14.80 -18.39 31.16
C ILE A 248 -13.67 -19.23 30.55
N LEU A 249 -13.19 -18.88 29.36
CA LEU A 249 -12.11 -19.58 28.67
C LEU A 249 -10.78 -19.54 29.45
N ASN A 250 -10.51 -18.50 30.21
CA ASN A 250 -9.31 -18.41 31.04
C ASN A 250 -9.30 -19.40 32.22
N SER A 251 -10.42 -19.99 32.57
CA SER A 251 -10.49 -21.07 33.56
C SER A 251 -10.05 -22.42 33.00
N ILE A 252 -10.03 -22.58 31.68
CA ILE A 252 -9.59 -23.79 30.99
C ILE A 252 -8.06 -23.71 30.79
N LYS A 253 -7.31 -24.37 31.65
CA LYS A 253 -5.84 -24.41 31.55
C LYS A 253 -5.31 -25.65 30.83
N ASP A 254 -5.93 -26.77 31.10
CA ASP A 254 -5.53 -28.09 30.62
C ASP A 254 -6.76 -28.92 30.25
N GLY A 255 -6.56 -29.98 29.51
CA GLY A 255 -7.60 -30.96 29.18
C GLY A 255 -8.00 -30.93 27.70
N PHE A 256 -9.04 -31.69 27.39
CA PHE A 256 -9.49 -31.94 26.02
C PHE A 256 -9.84 -30.66 25.24
N TYR A 257 -10.45 -29.68 25.90
CA TYR A 257 -10.86 -28.42 25.25
C TYR A 257 -9.81 -27.30 25.33
N ALA A 258 -8.59 -27.54 25.81
CA ALA A 258 -7.59 -26.48 26.00
C ALA A 258 -7.18 -25.81 24.68
N ASN A 259 -6.97 -26.59 23.63
CA ASN A 259 -6.66 -26.06 22.30
C ASN A 259 -7.82 -25.24 21.71
N ASN A 260 -9.03 -25.78 21.78
CA ASN A 260 -10.23 -25.09 21.31
C ASN A 260 -10.47 -23.78 22.07
N ALA A 261 -10.26 -23.80 23.40
CA ALA A 261 -10.35 -22.61 24.23
C ALA A 261 -9.30 -21.56 23.84
N ASN A 262 -8.05 -21.93 23.56
CA ASN A 262 -7.02 -21.02 23.12
C ASN A 262 -7.30 -20.43 21.73
N TYR A 263 -7.82 -21.25 20.83
CA TYR A 263 -8.24 -20.76 19.51
C TYR A 263 -9.39 -19.75 19.63
N LEU A 264 -10.42 -20.04 20.40
CA LEU A 264 -11.52 -19.10 20.64
C LEU A 264 -11.06 -17.83 21.37
N LYS A 265 -10.13 -17.97 22.35
CA LYS A 265 -9.49 -16.80 22.97
C LYS A 265 -8.77 -15.92 21.95
N SER A 266 -8.03 -16.50 21.02
CA SER A 266 -7.32 -15.74 20.00
C SER A 266 -8.28 -14.93 19.12
N LYS A 267 -9.44 -15.51 18.75
CA LYS A 267 -10.50 -14.77 18.02
C LYS A 267 -11.04 -13.61 18.86
N ILE A 268 -11.40 -13.84 20.12
CA ILE A 268 -11.91 -12.78 21.00
C ILE A 268 -10.84 -11.67 21.16
N LEU A 269 -9.59 -12.03 21.41
CA LEU A 269 -8.49 -11.07 21.56
C LEU A 269 -8.27 -10.25 20.29
N SER A 270 -8.41 -10.88 19.11
CA SER A 270 -8.38 -10.18 17.83
C SER A 270 -9.52 -9.18 17.67
N LEU A 271 -10.75 -9.55 18.06
CA LEU A 271 -11.91 -8.65 18.03
C LEU A 271 -11.74 -7.41 18.93
N VAL A 272 -11.09 -7.58 20.07
CA VAL A 272 -10.83 -6.46 21.02
C VAL A 272 -9.47 -5.79 20.77
N ARG A 273 -8.85 -5.99 19.62
CA ARG A 273 -7.58 -5.37 19.21
C ARG A 273 -6.37 -5.69 20.11
N ARG A 274 -6.40 -6.82 20.80
CA ARG A 274 -5.26 -7.33 21.58
C ARG A 274 -4.43 -8.33 20.77
N ASP A 275 -3.92 -7.92 19.64
CA ASP A 275 -3.32 -8.79 18.62
C ASP A 275 -2.08 -9.54 19.10
N LYS A 276 -1.25 -8.92 19.93
CA LYS A 276 -0.07 -9.60 20.51
C LYS A 276 -0.47 -10.77 21.40
N ASP A 277 -1.54 -10.61 22.15
CA ASP A 277 -2.06 -11.65 23.02
C ASP A 277 -2.77 -12.73 22.19
N ALA A 278 -3.43 -12.35 21.09
CA ALA A 278 -4.02 -13.28 20.13
C ALA A 278 -2.95 -14.15 19.46
N ILE A 279 -1.83 -13.57 19.02
CA ILE A 279 -0.68 -14.29 18.48
C ILE A 279 -0.11 -15.27 19.53
N ALA A 280 0.04 -14.83 20.78
CA ALA A 280 0.53 -15.70 21.85
C ALA A 280 -0.41 -16.90 22.06
N ALA A 281 -1.73 -16.69 22.07
CA ALA A 281 -2.71 -17.76 22.18
C ALA A 281 -2.68 -18.75 21.00
N LEU A 282 -2.37 -18.28 19.77
CA LEU A 282 -2.24 -19.12 18.59
C LEU A 282 -0.92 -19.93 18.57
N ASN A 283 0.17 -19.38 19.12
CA ASN A 283 1.46 -20.08 19.17
C ASN A 283 1.44 -21.35 20.04
N ASP A 284 0.56 -21.40 21.02
CA ASP A 284 0.41 -22.53 21.94
C ASP A 284 -0.44 -23.67 21.37
N LEU A 285 -1.03 -23.47 20.16
CA LEU A 285 -1.94 -24.45 19.55
C LEU A 285 -1.18 -25.58 18.84
N LYS A 286 -1.64 -26.81 19.07
CA LYS A 286 -1.16 -28.01 18.40
C LYS A 286 -2.27 -28.59 17.52
N GLY A 287 -1.92 -28.92 16.26
CA GLY A 287 -2.85 -29.58 15.34
C GLY A 287 -3.80 -28.65 14.57
N TYR A 288 -3.73 -27.35 14.78
CA TYR A 288 -4.50 -26.36 14.04
C TYR A 288 -3.69 -25.70 12.94
N ASN A 289 -4.31 -25.41 11.80
CA ASN A 289 -3.69 -24.57 10.77
C ASN A 289 -3.87 -23.10 11.14
N THR A 290 -2.87 -22.51 11.79
CA THR A 290 -2.88 -21.13 12.26
C THR A 290 -2.24 -20.15 11.28
N ASN A 291 -1.85 -20.59 10.08
CA ASN A 291 -1.11 -19.75 9.13
C ASN A 291 -1.87 -18.52 8.70
N LEU A 292 -3.15 -18.67 8.32
CA LEU A 292 -3.95 -17.51 7.92
C LEU A 292 -4.15 -16.51 9.07
N PRO A 293 -4.71 -16.87 10.23
CA PRO A 293 -4.90 -15.92 11.33
C PRO A 293 -3.58 -15.31 11.84
N MET A 294 -2.49 -16.07 11.89
CA MET A 294 -1.17 -15.53 12.23
C MET A 294 -0.71 -14.48 11.23
N GLY A 295 -0.81 -14.80 9.94
CA GLY A 295 -0.44 -13.87 8.87
C GLY A 295 -1.24 -12.56 8.92
N LEU A 296 -2.54 -12.68 9.16
CA LEU A 296 -3.44 -11.54 9.27
C LEU A 296 -3.11 -10.66 10.50
N LEU A 297 -2.90 -11.27 11.69
CA LEU A 297 -2.53 -10.56 12.92
C LEU A 297 -1.19 -9.84 12.80
N HIS A 298 -0.18 -10.49 12.19
CA HIS A 298 1.11 -9.86 11.94
C HIS A 298 0.99 -8.69 10.95
N ALA A 299 0.15 -8.83 9.91
CA ALA A 299 -0.13 -7.74 8.97
C ALA A 299 -0.74 -6.52 9.68
N ARG A 300 -1.69 -6.75 10.60
CA ARG A 300 -2.32 -5.70 11.40
C ARG A 300 -1.34 -4.99 12.35
N LEU A 301 -0.36 -5.71 12.87
CA LEU A 301 0.71 -5.15 13.70
C LEU A 301 1.81 -4.44 12.89
N GLY A 302 1.74 -4.43 11.55
CA GLY A 302 2.79 -3.87 10.71
C GLY A 302 4.04 -4.78 10.58
N ASN A 303 4.00 -6.00 11.12
CA ASN A 303 5.06 -6.98 11.01
C ASN A 303 4.98 -7.71 9.66
N TYR A 304 5.25 -7.00 8.57
CA TYR A 304 4.96 -7.46 7.22
C TYR A 304 5.79 -8.68 6.79
N ASP A 305 7.01 -8.83 7.28
CA ASP A 305 7.85 -10.00 6.98
C ASP A 305 7.25 -11.29 7.58
N ASP A 306 6.83 -11.22 8.85
CA ASP A 306 6.15 -12.33 9.53
C ASP A 306 4.79 -12.62 8.86
N ALA A 307 4.04 -11.56 8.50
CA ALA A 307 2.77 -11.70 7.79
C ALA A 307 2.95 -12.49 6.49
N LEU A 308 3.94 -12.13 5.66
CA LEU A 308 4.25 -12.85 4.42
C LEU A 308 4.72 -14.27 4.68
N TYR A 309 5.50 -14.48 5.74
CA TYR A 309 5.95 -15.82 6.12
C TYR A 309 4.78 -16.78 6.37
N TYR A 310 3.78 -16.35 7.14
CA TYR A 310 2.61 -17.16 7.43
C TYR A 310 1.64 -17.24 6.24
N LEU A 311 1.31 -16.13 5.57
CA LEU A 311 0.39 -16.13 4.44
C LEU A 311 0.87 -16.99 3.26
N ASN A 312 2.19 -17.12 3.06
CA ASN A 312 2.77 -18.01 2.05
C ASN A 312 2.65 -19.51 2.41
N ARG A 313 2.32 -19.83 3.65
CA ARG A 313 2.18 -21.22 4.15
C ARG A 313 0.73 -21.67 4.26
N VAL A 314 -0.21 -20.83 3.88
CA VAL A 314 -1.61 -21.27 3.78
C VAL A 314 -1.73 -22.34 2.71
N ASP A 315 -2.46 -23.42 3.04
CA ASP A 315 -2.63 -24.54 2.12
C ASP A 315 -3.24 -24.08 0.79
N PRO A 316 -2.63 -24.37 -0.36
CA PRO A 316 -3.16 -24.04 -1.67
C PRO A 316 -4.54 -24.64 -1.97
N LEU A 317 -4.92 -25.69 -1.26
CA LEU A 317 -6.22 -26.38 -1.39
C LEU A 317 -7.25 -25.92 -0.36
N ALA A 318 -6.88 -25.01 0.54
CA ALA A 318 -7.82 -24.47 1.52
C ALA A 318 -8.92 -23.65 0.86
N SER A 319 -10.15 -23.72 1.40
CA SER A 319 -11.31 -22.94 0.90
C SER A 319 -11.06 -21.42 0.95
N ASN A 320 -10.25 -20.95 1.88
CA ASN A 320 -9.90 -19.55 2.11
C ASN A 320 -8.59 -19.12 1.42
N ILE A 321 -8.08 -19.86 0.44
CA ILE A 321 -6.83 -19.53 -0.24
C ILE A 321 -6.86 -18.19 -0.98
N ASP A 322 -7.98 -17.78 -1.54
CA ASP A 322 -8.13 -16.51 -2.23
C ASP A 322 -8.10 -15.34 -1.22
N LEU A 323 -8.62 -15.53 -0.03
CA LEU A 323 -8.50 -14.58 1.08
C LEU A 323 -7.02 -14.39 1.48
N ALA A 324 -6.30 -15.50 1.66
CA ALA A 324 -4.87 -15.46 1.97
C ALA A 324 -4.03 -14.80 0.86
N LYS A 325 -4.34 -15.11 -0.42
CA LYS A 325 -3.69 -14.47 -1.57
C LYS A 325 -3.97 -12.98 -1.61
N LEU A 326 -5.21 -12.55 -1.37
CA LEU A 326 -5.58 -11.13 -1.34
C LEU A 326 -4.90 -10.40 -0.19
N ALA A 327 -4.96 -10.94 1.03
CA ALA A 327 -4.26 -10.37 2.18
C ALA A 327 -2.75 -10.23 1.93
N ARG A 328 -2.12 -11.28 1.38
CA ARG A 328 -0.71 -11.24 0.97
C ARG A 328 -0.43 -10.13 -0.03
N SER A 329 -1.29 -9.96 -1.04
CA SER A 329 -1.14 -8.92 -2.06
C SER A 329 -1.24 -7.51 -1.44
N LEU A 330 -2.14 -7.29 -0.49
CA LEU A 330 -2.23 -6.01 0.22
C LEU A 330 -0.98 -5.74 1.07
N VAL A 331 -0.43 -6.75 1.74
CA VAL A 331 0.86 -6.62 2.44
C VAL A 331 1.98 -6.30 1.45
N GLN A 332 2.01 -6.95 0.29
CA GLN A 332 2.98 -6.67 -0.77
C GLN A 332 2.87 -5.23 -1.30
N LEU A 333 1.65 -4.68 -1.47
CA LEU A 333 1.45 -3.27 -1.79
C LEU A 333 1.99 -2.33 -0.71
N LYS A 334 1.84 -2.67 0.58
CA LYS A 334 2.40 -1.89 1.71
C LYS A 334 3.93 -1.86 1.71
N ILE A 335 4.58 -2.96 1.40
CA ILE A 335 6.06 -3.03 1.38
C ILE A 335 6.69 -2.55 0.07
N GLY A 336 5.87 -2.34 -0.99
CA GLY A 336 6.33 -1.81 -2.28
C GLY A 336 6.61 -2.85 -3.36
N THR A 337 6.21 -4.12 -3.19
CA THR A 337 6.31 -5.16 -4.23
C THR A 337 5.06 -5.16 -5.14
N TYR A 338 4.90 -4.06 -5.88
CA TYR A 338 3.66 -3.75 -6.61
C TYR A 338 3.33 -4.74 -7.71
N MET A 339 4.32 -5.20 -8.49
CA MET A 339 4.11 -6.10 -9.62
C MET A 339 3.57 -7.47 -9.18
N THR A 340 4.19 -8.07 -8.17
CA THR A 340 3.76 -9.37 -7.62
C THR A 340 2.36 -9.29 -7.02
N ALA A 341 2.05 -8.19 -6.32
CA ALA A 341 0.72 -7.94 -5.79
C ALA A 341 -0.32 -7.81 -6.91
N ALA A 342 0.01 -7.09 -7.98
CA ALA A 342 -0.87 -6.87 -9.12
C ALA A 342 -1.21 -8.18 -9.85
N GLU A 343 -0.22 -9.06 -10.05
CA GLU A 343 -0.42 -10.37 -10.68
C GLU A 343 -1.42 -11.22 -9.88
N ALA A 344 -1.27 -11.28 -8.57
CA ALA A 344 -2.17 -12.04 -7.70
C ALA A 344 -3.58 -11.42 -7.63
N ILE A 345 -3.69 -10.08 -7.55
CA ILE A 345 -4.97 -9.37 -7.58
C ILE A 345 -5.70 -9.61 -8.91
N SER A 346 -4.97 -9.58 -10.05
CA SER A 346 -5.55 -9.87 -11.38
C SER A 346 -6.10 -11.29 -11.46
N GLU A 347 -5.32 -12.28 -10.99
CA GLU A 347 -5.75 -13.69 -10.96
C GLU A 347 -7.04 -13.89 -10.16
N ILE A 348 -7.15 -13.24 -8.98
CA ILE A 348 -8.35 -13.33 -8.16
C ILE A 348 -9.54 -12.64 -8.84
N HIS A 349 -9.30 -11.43 -9.39
CA HIS A 349 -10.34 -10.64 -10.05
C HIS A 349 -10.92 -11.35 -11.29
N GLU A 350 -10.09 -12.03 -12.09
CA GLU A 350 -10.52 -12.81 -13.25
C GLU A 350 -11.46 -13.97 -12.86
N ARG A 351 -11.24 -14.57 -11.68
CA ARG A 351 -12.11 -15.66 -11.16
C ARG A 351 -13.37 -15.12 -10.51
N ASN A 352 -13.26 -14.05 -9.74
CA ASN A 352 -14.37 -13.42 -9.05
C ASN A 352 -14.17 -11.89 -9.04
N ALA A 353 -14.84 -11.20 -9.96
CA ALA A 353 -14.67 -9.77 -10.18
C ALA A 353 -15.05 -8.89 -8.96
N THR A 354 -15.95 -9.36 -8.12
CA THR A 354 -16.41 -8.60 -6.95
C THR A 354 -15.59 -8.87 -5.69
N PHE A 355 -14.92 -10.01 -5.62
CA PHE A 355 -14.22 -10.47 -4.41
C PHE A 355 -13.17 -9.48 -3.90
N VAL A 356 -12.30 -8.97 -4.79
CA VAL A 356 -11.22 -8.05 -4.41
C VAL A 356 -11.78 -6.76 -3.78
N ALA A 357 -12.79 -6.16 -4.41
CA ALA A 357 -13.36 -4.90 -3.95
C ALA A 357 -14.25 -5.03 -2.70
N SER A 358 -14.85 -6.22 -2.48
CA SER A 358 -15.78 -6.43 -1.37
C SER A 358 -15.14 -7.04 -0.12
N THR A 359 -14.07 -7.84 -0.27
CA THR A 359 -13.46 -8.56 0.87
C THR A 359 -12.59 -7.66 1.73
N TYR A 360 -11.66 -6.92 1.09
CA TYR A 360 -10.82 -5.95 1.78
C TYR A 360 -10.87 -4.62 1.04
N PRO A 361 -11.95 -3.85 1.15
CA PRO A 361 -12.03 -2.54 0.53
C PRO A 361 -10.96 -1.63 1.12
N ILE A 362 -10.21 -0.98 0.24
CA ILE A 362 -9.18 -0.04 0.65
C ILE A 362 -9.64 1.40 0.47
N LYS A 363 -9.05 2.29 1.24
CA LYS A 363 -9.15 3.74 1.09
C LYS A 363 -7.76 4.32 0.92
N ALA A 364 -7.53 5.04 -0.17
CA ALA A 364 -6.29 5.77 -0.37
C ALA A 364 -6.15 6.85 0.71
N GLY A 365 -4.96 7.00 1.24
CA GLY A 365 -4.68 7.93 2.33
C GLY A 365 -3.30 8.54 2.23
N LEU A 366 -3.05 9.50 3.10
CA LEU A 366 -1.76 10.16 3.25
C LEU A 366 -0.99 9.51 4.40
N LYS A 367 0.35 9.46 4.27
CA LYS A 367 1.21 8.93 5.34
C LYS A 367 1.31 9.88 6.51
N ASP A 368 0.99 9.41 7.70
CA ASP A 368 1.03 10.19 8.95
C ASP A 368 2.40 10.78 9.25
N ASP A 369 3.49 10.11 8.95
CA ASP A 369 4.86 10.59 9.15
C ASP A 369 5.12 11.97 8.57
N TYR A 370 4.35 12.39 7.56
CA TYR A 370 4.49 13.69 6.90
C TYR A 370 3.35 14.65 7.20
N PHE A 371 2.12 14.15 7.30
CA PHE A 371 0.92 14.99 7.34
C PHE A 371 0.30 15.12 8.72
N ASN A 372 0.62 14.22 9.65
CA ASN A 372 0.23 14.32 11.04
C ASN A 372 1.35 15.00 11.86
N ILE A 373 1.05 16.13 12.50
CA ILE A 373 2.05 16.93 13.24
C ILE A 373 2.68 16.11 14.37
N ASN A 374 1.87 15.33 15.12
CA ASN A 374 2.38 14.55 16.25
C ASN A 374 3.31 13.42 15.76
N ALA A 375 2.94 12.74 14.68
CA ALA A 375 3.78 11.71 14.08
C ALA A 375 5.06 12.31 13.49
N ALA A 376 4.96 13.44 12.78
CA ALA A 376 6.12 14.16 12.24
C ALA A 376 7.10 14.59 13.33
N GLN A 377 6.60 15.10 14.47
CA GLN A 377 7.42 15.47 15.62
C GLN A 377 8.09 14.25 16.27
N LYS A 378 7.34 13.14 16.44
CA LYS A 378 7.86 11.92 17.07
C LYS A 378 8.92 11.24 16.21
N ASN A 379 8.70 11.18 14.89
CA ASN A 379 9.54 10.48 13.94
C ASN A 379 10.55 11.40 13.25
N PHE A 380 10.70 12.63 13.74
CA PHE A 380 11.63 13.58 13.14
C PHE A 380 13.06 13.04 13.16
N ASP A 381 13.68 13.00 11.99
CA ASP A 381 15.09 12.73 11.79
C ASP A 381 15.68 13.84 10.90
N GLU A 382 16.77 14.47 11.33
CA GLU A 382 17.48 15.48 10.56
C GLU A 382 17.92 14.97 9.17
N LYS A 383 18.17 13.67 9.03
CA LYS A 383 18.49 13.04 7.74
C LYS A 383 17.38 13.20 6.71
N LEU A 384 16.11 13.42 7.13
CA LEU A 384 15.00 13.70 6.21
C LEU A 384 15.19 15.00 5.42
N PHE A 385 15.95 15.98 5.94
CA PHE A 385 16.31 17.19 5.21
C PHE A 385 17.30 16.90 4.06
N PHE A 386 18.13 15.86 4.20
CA PHE A 386 19.15 15.46 3.24
C PHE A 386 18.78 14.19 2.46
N HIS A 387 17.50 13.83 2.42
CA HIS A 387 17.06 12.80 1.49
C HIS A 387 17.52 13.16 0.08
N LYS A 388 17.94 12.18 -0.72
CA LYS A 388 18.58 12.37 -2.03
C LYS A 388 17.86 13.39 -2.92
N ASN A 389 16.53 13.32 -3.01
CA ASN A 389 15.74 14.27 -3.81
C ASN A 389 15.78 15.69 -3.23
N SER A 390 15.76 15.84 -1.90
CA SER A 390 15.90 17.16 -1.26
C SER A 390 17.26 17.76 -1.48
N ALA A 391 18.34 16.94 -1.42
CA ALA A 391 19.68 17.36 -1.75
C ALA A 391 19.79 17.86 -3.19
N PHE A 392 19.17 17.17 -4.14
CA PHE A 392 19.14 17.59 -5.55
C PHE A 392 18.39 18.90 -5.73
N SER A 393 17.26 19.07 -5.08
CA SER A 393 16.50 20.34 -5.14
C SER A 393 17.31 21.50 -4.54
N MET A 394 18.11 21.26 -3.49
CA MET A 394 19.04 22.27 -2.94
C MET A 394 20.13 22.63 -3.96
N LEU A 395 20.70 21.66 -4.67
CA LEU A 395 21.68 21.94 -5.72
C LEU A 395 21.09 22.85 -6.81
N PHE A 396 19.88 22.56 -7.29
CA PHE A 396 19.20 23.42 -8.27
C PHE A 396 18.93 24.82 -7.72
N TYR A 397 18.57 24.97 -6.44
CA TYR A 397 18.32 26.27 -5.83
C TYR A 397 19.58 27.16 -5.82
N PHE A 398 20.75 26.62 -5.47
CA PHE A 398 22.00 27.36 -5.41
C PHE A 398 22.76 27.42 -6.76
N THR A 399 22.21 26.81 -7.79
CA THR A 399 22.78 26.86 -9.14
C THR A 399 22.52 28.21 -9.77
N PRO A 400 23.56 28.90 -10.28
CA PRO A 400 23.37 30.17 -10.95
C PRO A 400 22.71 30.00 -12.33
N TYR A 401 21.82 30.93 -12.67
CA TYR A 401 21.37 31.11 -14.04
C TYR A 401 22.54 31.57 -14.92
N LYS A 402 22.58 31.11 -16.16
CA LYS A 402 23.67 31.49 -17.08
C LYS A 402 23.34 32.76 -17.81
N VAL A 403 24.05 33.81 -17.49
CA VAL A 403 24.01 35.08 -18.21
C VAL A 403 24.99 35.00 -19.39
N PHE A 404 24.61 35.56 -20.49
CA PHE A 404 25.51 35.66 -21.64
C PHE A 404 26.72 36.53 -21.30
N ASP A 405 27.92 35.98 -21.35
CA ASP A 405 29.15 36.73 -21.14
C ASP A 405 29.42 37.63 -22.35
N ALA A 406 29.47 38.93 -22.12
CA ALA A 406 29.75 39.90 -23.16
C ALA A 406 31.07 39.60 -23.90
N LYS A 407 32.09 39.06 -23.22
CA LYS A 407 33.37 38.66 -23.80
C LYS A 407 33.20 37.45 -24.72
N GLN A 408 32.46 36.43 -24.29
CA GLN A 408 32.12 35.28 -25.14
C GLN A 408 31.28 35.70 -26.35
N THR A 409 30.37 36.67 -26.18
CA THR A 409 29.59 37.25 -27.30
C THR A 409 30.49 37.91 -28.31
N ILE A 410 31.41 38.75 -27.84
CA ILE A 410 32.37 39.46 -28.71
C ILE A 410 33.30 38.46 -29.41
N ASP A 411 33.78 37.45 -28.66
CA ASP A 411 34.61 36.37 -29.24
C ASP A 411 33.85 35.54 -30.26
N TYR A 412 32.56 35.24 -30.03
CA TYR A 412 31.69 34.53 -30.97
C TYR A 412 31.42 35.38 -32.24
N ILE A 413 31.04 36.62 -32.04
CA ILE A 413 30.81 37.57 -33.12
C ILE A 413 32.11 37.79 -33.92
N ALA A 414 33.23 37.93 -33.22
CA ALA A 414 34.53 38.10 -33.86
C ALA A 414 34.97 36.86 -34.65
N LYS A 415 34.77 35.66 -34.11
CA LYS A 415 34.98 34.37 -34.79
C LYS A 415 34.06 34.18 -35.99
N GLY A 416 32.79 34.52 -35.86
CA GLY A 416 31.82 34.52 -36.94
C GLY A 416 32.15 35.57 -38.00
N GLY A 417 32.56 36.77 -37.57
CA GLY A 417 33.03 37.83 -38.47
C GLY A 417 34.30 37.44 -39.21
N VAL A 418 35.26 36.82 -38.55
CA VAL A 418 36.48 36.33 -39.17
C VAL A 418 36.23 35.21 -40.16
N SER A 419 35.32 34.27 -39.86
CA SER A 419 34.94 33.23 -40.83
C SER A 419 34.10 33.79 -41.99
N ALA A 420 33.33 34.86 -41.77
CA ALA A 420 32.66 35.58 -42.84
C ALA A 420 33.64 36.30 -43.79
N PHE A 421 34.75 36.81 -43.30
CA PHE A 421 35.77 37.37 -44.13
C PHE A 421 36.66 36.34 -44.86
N VAL A 422 36.71 35.10 -44.34
CA VAL A 422 37.49 34.01 -44.97
C VAL A 422 36.62 33.27 -45.99
N SER A 423 35.30 33.14 -45.78
CA SER A 423 34.39 32.65 -46.80
C SER A 423 33.83 33.86 -47.60
N GLN A 424 34.25 34.07 -48.80
CA GLN A 424 33.87 35.18 -49.68
C GLN A 424 32.38 35.30 -50.01
N SER A 425 31.47 34.88 -49.20
CA SER A 425 30.04 34.74 -49.48
C SER A 425 29.09 35.19 -48.38
N VAL A 426 29.51 35.87 -47.32
CA VAL A 426 28.60 36.36 -46.26
C VAL A 426 28.31 37.84 -46.49
N ASP A 427 27.01 38.08 -46.73
CA ASP A 427 26.44 39.43 -46.82
C ASP A 427 26.61 40.15 -45.47
N ALA A 428 27.14 41.38 -45.49
CA ALA A 428 27.30 42.21 -44.29
C ALA A 428 25.96 42.49 -43.59
N ASP A 429 24.84 42.55 -44.33
CA ASP A 429 23.50 42.75 -43.81
C ASP A 429 23.01 41.53 -43.03
N GLU A 430 23.32 40.28 -43.44
CA GLU A 430 22.99 39.06 -42.70
C GLU A 430 23.76 38.98 -41.40
N TYR A 431 25.06 39.37 -41.39
CA TYR A 431 25.88 39.44 -40.18
C TYR A 431 25.31 40.48 -39.18
N LEU A 432 24.97 41.67 -39.61
CA LEU A 432 24.39 42.69 -38.75
C LEU A 432 23.01 42.28 -38.20
N ARG A 433 22.19 41.66 -39.03
CA ARG A 433 20.89 41.08 -38.61
C ARG A 433 21.07 40.00 -37.57
N THR A 434 21.98 39.07 -37.76
CA THR A 434 22.27 37.98 -36.81
C THR A 434 22.80 38.52 -35.48
N SER A 435 23.75 39.47 -35.51
CA SER A 435 24.22 40.19 -34.33
C SER A 435 23.10 40.90 -33.56
N GLY A 436 22.19 41.58 -34.30
CA GLY A 436 21.05 42.28 -33.74
C GLY A 436 20.05 41.33 -33.09
N ILE A 437 19.85 40.10 -33.61
CA ILE A 437 19.02 39.08 -33.05
C ILE A 437 19.65 38.55 -31.75
N ILE A 438 20.95 38.19 -31.78
CA ILE A 438 21.67 37.70 -30.57
C ILE A 438 21.62 38.73 -29.44
N SER A 439 21.82 40.02 -29.71
CA SER A 439 21.73 41.10 -28.72
C SER A 439 20.32 41.20 -28.10
N ARG A 440 19.28 41.05 -28.90
CA ARG A 440 17.87 41.09 -28.39
C ARG A 440 17.55 39.89 -27.53
N VAL A 441 17.97 38.69 -27.93
CA VAL A 441 17.81 37.48 -27.13
C VAL A 441 18.48 37.62 -25.78
N ASN A 442 19.72 38.11 -25.75
CA ASN A 442 20.48 38.31 -24.50
C ASN A 442 19.84 39.35 -23.58
N ALA A 443 19.29 40.46 -24.13
CA ALA A 443 18.58 41.44 -23.35
C ALA A 443 17.27 40.89 -22.76
N SER A 444 16.55 40.07 -23.52
CA SER A 444 15.35 39.40 -23.02
C SER A 444 15.69 38.33 -21.98
N LEU A 445 16.74 37.54 -22.20
CA LEU A 445 17.24 36.55 -21.26
C LEU A 445 17.60 37.19 -19.91
N SER A 446 18.36 38.29 -19.92
CA SER A 446 18.75 38.98 -18.69
C SER A 446 17.53 39.49 -17.89
N LYS A 447 16.51 40.06 -18.55
CA LYS A 447 15.27 40.47 -17.88
C LYS A 447 14.51 39.28 -17.26
N THR A 448 14.49 38.16 -17.95
CA THR A 448 13.81 36.96 -17.42
C THR A 448 14.58 36.36 -16.24
N ILE A 449 15.92 36.38 -16.29
CA ILE A 449 16.77 35.99 -15.15
C ILE A 449 16.54 36.90 -13.95
N GLU A 450 16.43 38.21 -14.15
CA GLU A 450 16.12 39.17 -13.09
C GLU A 450 14.80 38.79 -12.37
N LYS A 451 13.76 38.42 -13.11
CA LYS A 451 12.50 37.91 -12.51
C LYS A 451 12.71 36.62 -11.72
N ALA A 452 13.46 35.69 -12.25
CA ALA A 452 13.76 34.44 -11.54
C ALA A 452 14.52 34.69 -10.21
N ILE A 453 15.51 35.61 -10.22
CA ILE A 453 16.27 36.00 -9.03
C ILE A 453 15.38 36.72 -8.02
N ASN A 454 14.45 37.57 -8.47
CA ASN A 454 13.46 38.26 -7.63
C ASN A 454 12.31 37.35 -7.18
N SER A 455 12.47 36.04 -7.31
CA SER A 455 11.50 35.04 -6.86
C SER A 455 10.13 35.13 -7.57
N GLU A 456 10.11 35.53 -8.85
CA GLU A 456 8.98 35.40 -9.76
C GLU A 456 9.16 34.18 -10.70
N LEU A 457 9.53 33.03 -10.11
CA LEU A 457 10.03 31.86 -10.85
C LEU A 457 9.00 31.30 -11.85
N ARG A 458 7.71 31.28 -11.51
CA ARG A 458 6.64 30.79 -12.43
C ARG A 458 6.45 31.72 -13.62
N VAL A 459 6.61 33.02 -13.41
CA VAL A 459 6.56 34.03 -14.51
C VAL A 459 7.81 33.88 -15.38
N ALA A 460 8.99 33.81 -14.77
CA ALA A 460 10.24 33.62 -15.47
C ALA A 460 10.23 32.32 -16.32
N ASN A 461 9.72 31.21 -15.76
CA ASN A 461 9.62 29.93 -16.49
C ASN A 461 8.78 30.07 -17.78
N LYS A 462 7.63 30.74 -17.71
CA LYS A 462 6.78 31.00 -18.89
C LYS A 462 7.47 31.86 -19.93
N GLU A 463 8.23 32.88 -19.50
CA GLU A 463 9.00 33.75 -20.39
C GLU A 463 10.20 33.00 -21.01
N PHE A 464 10.94 32.19 -20.23
CA PHE A 464 11.98 31.30 -20.78
C PHE A 464 11.39 30.35 -21.82
N LEU A 465 10.23 29.76 -21.56
CA LEU A 465 9.56 28.88 -22.53
C LEU A 465 9.21 29.60 -23.84
N ALA A 466 8.70 30.83 -23.75
CA ALA A 466 8.43 31.65 -24.92
C ALA A 466 9.72 31.96 -25.71
N LEU A 467 10.78 32.35 -25.02
CA LEU A 467 12.09 32.59 -25.66
C LEU A 467 12.67 31.32 -26.30
N VAL A 468 12.59 30.17 -25.64
CA VAL A 468 13.04 28.89 -26.21
C VAL A 468 12.21 28.49 -27.43
N SER A 469 10.92 28.79 -27.43
CA SER A 469 10.07 28.51 -28.60
C SER A 469 10.44 29.35 -29.81
N GLU A 470 10.89 30.58 -29.58
CA GLU A 470 11.38 31.49 -30.62
C GLU A 470 12.82 31.15 -31.03
N TYR A 471 13.67 30.74 -30.09
CA TYR A 471 15.12 30.44 -30.29
C TYR A 471 15.50 29.04 -29.77
N PRO A 472 14.98 27.96 -30.37
CA PRO A 472 15.18 26.59 -29.85
C PRO A 472 16.61 26.09 -29.86
N GLY A 473 17.47 26.66 -30.73
CA GLY A 473 18.89 26.32 -30.85
C GLY A 473 19.83 27.06 -29.89
N HIS A 474 19.30 27.83 -28.95
CA HIS A 474 20.10 28.62 -28.01
C HIS A 474 20.41 27.81 -26.72
N ALA A 475 21.64 27.31 -26.57
CA ALA A 475 22.03 26.41 -25.48
C ALA A 475 21.79 26.99 -24.07
N ILE A 476 22.08 28.30 -23.87
CA ILE A 476 21.90 28.97 -22.58
C ILE A 476 20.40 29.11 -22.23
N LEU A 477 19.56 29.51 -23.19
CA LEU A 477 18.11 29.57 -22.96
C LEU A 477 17.53 28.20 -22.58
N GLN A 478 17.98 27.14 -23.26
CA GLN A 478 17.60 25.77 -22.91
C GLN A 478 18.02 25.40 -21.49
N TYR A 479 19.23 25.78 -21.08
CA TYR A 479 19.73 25.53 -19.72
C TYR A 479 18.93 26.28 -18.66
N ASP A 480 18.68 27.57 -18.84
CA ASP A 480 17.96 28.39 -17.86
C ASP A 480 16.49 28.00 -17.75
N LEU A 481 15.86 27.65 -18.87
CA LEU A 481 14.53 27.05 -18.84
C LEU A 481 14.53 25.73 -18.07
N ALA A 482 15.51 24.86 -18.32
CA ALA A 482 15.61 23.58 -17.59
C ALA A 482 15.81 23.79 -16.10
N LEU A 483 16.65 24.75 -15.70
CA LEU A 483 16.89 25.09 -14.30
C LEU A 483 15.61 25.60 -13.62
N SER A 484 14.85 26.47 -14.30
CA SER A 484 13.58 26.97 -13.75
C SER A 484 12.54 25.84 -13.57
N TYR A 485 12.45 24.88 -14.50
CA TYR A 485 11.64 23.69 -14.33
C TYR A 485 12.08 22.82 -13.14
N ALA A 486 13.41 22.60 -13.01
CA ALA A 486 13.96 21.83 -11.90
C ALA A 486 13.67 22.47 -10.53
N GLN A 487 13.77 23.80 -10.43
CA GLN A 487 13.44 24.57 -9.23
C GLN A 487 11.95 24.54 -8.91
N LEU A 488 11.09 24.39 -9.91
CA LEU A 488 9.64 24.17 -9.76
C LEU A 488 9.26 22.71 -9.53
N GLY A 489 10.22 21.76 -9.55
CA GLY A 489 9.98 20.34 -9.33
C GLY A 489 9.50 19.57 -10.56
N ASP A 490 9.47 20.18 -11.73
CA ASP A 490 9.14 19.52 -13.00
C ASP A 490 10.39 18.92 -13.66
N TYR A 491 10.84 17.81 -13.08
CA TYR A 491 12.08 17.15 -13.53
C TYR A 491 11.98 16.52 -14.93
N ALA A 492 10.77 16.20 -15.40
CA ALA A 492 10.58 15.66 -16.74
C ALA A 492 10.85 16.70 -17.84
N ASN A 493 10.32 17.92 -17.70
CA ASN A 493 10.61 19.03 -18.58
C ASN A 493 12.04 19.54 -18.37
N ALA A 494 12.52 19.61 -17.13
CA ALA A 494 13.92 19.95 -16.85
C ALA A 494 14.89 19.02 -17.60
N TYR A 495 14.69 17.71 -17.54
CA TYR A 495 15.48 16.73 -18.30
C TYR A 495 15.52 17.04 -19.80
N LYS A 496 14.34 17.27 -20.40
CA LYS A 496 14.23 17.54 -21.83
C LYS A 496 15.06 18.74 -22.26
N HIS A 497 15.06 19.79 -21.48
CA HIS A 497 15.75 21.04 -21.82
C HIS A 497 17.24 21.00 -21.42
N PHE A 498 17.63 20.34 -20.31
CA PHE A 498 19.03 20.12 -19.96
C PHE A 498 19.74 19.25 -21.00
N ILE A 499 19.16 18.15 -21.45
CA ILE A 499 19.77 17.30 -22.49
C ILE A 499 19.88 18.04 -23.81
N THR A 500 18.88 18.86 -24.17
CA THR A 500 18.93 19.71 -25.37
C THR A 500 20.05 20.75 -25.26
N SER A 501 20.19 21.42 -24.11
CA SER A 501 21.27 22.36 -23.86
C SER A 501 22.65 21.70 -23.99
N TYR A 502 22.80 20.51 -23.42
CA TYR A 502 24.04 19.74 -23.48
C TYR A 502 24.40 19.31 -24.91
N HIS A 503 23.44 18.82 -25.69
CA HIS A 503 23.68 18.44 -27.09
C HIS A 503 23.98 19.66 -27.99
N LEU A 504 23.41 20.84 -27.70
CA LEU A 504 23.73 22.07 -28.39
C LEU A 504 25.13 22.60 -28.04
N ASN A 505 25.59 22.37 -26.81
CA ASN A 505 26.93 22.72 -26.34
C ASN A 505 27.46 21.67 -25.37
N PRO A 506 28.17 20.64 -25.85
CA PRO A 506 28.74 19.57 -25.03
C PRO A 506 29.74 20.03 -23.95
N LYS A 507 30.29 21.25 -24.08
CA LYS A 507 31.14 21.87 -23.04
C LYS A 507 30.33 22.41 -21.85
N ASN A 508 28.99 22.43 -21.95
CA ASN A 508 28.13 22.71 -20.82
C ASN A 508 27.95 21.43 -19.95
N HIS A 509 29.05 20.99 -19.32
CA HIS A 509 29.10 19.76 -18.52
C HIS A 509 28.02 19.74 -17.41
N LEU A 510 27.75 20.90 -16.78
CA LEU A 510 26.70 21.00 -15.75
C LEU A 510 25.32 20.69 -16.32
N ALA A 511 25.03 21.08 -17.56
CA ALA A 511 23.78 20.69 -18.21
C ALA A 511 23.67 19.17 -18.40
N GLY A 512 24.77 18.51 -18.81
CA GLY A 512 24.86 17.06 -18.94
C GLY A 512 24.62 16.34 -17.59
N VAL A 513 25.34 16.77 -16.55
CA VAL A 513 25.19 16.23 -15.19
C VAL A 513 23.74 16.39 -14.68
N TYR A 514 23.14 17.55 -14.87
CA TYR A 514 21.75 17.80 -14.46
C TYR A 514 20.72 17.07 -15.32
N ALA A 515 21.02 16.81 -16.59
CA ALA A 515 20.20 15.92 -17.41
C ALA A 515 20.18 14.49 -16.85
N VAL A 516 21.34 13.94 -16.45
CA VAL A 516 21.42 12.64 -15.76
C VAL A 516 20.63 12.65 -14.46
N LEU A 517 20.77 13.68 -13.63
CA LEU A 517 20.07 13.83 -12.37
C LEU A 517 18.54 13.86 -12.57
N CYS A 518 18.08 14.72 -13.47
CA CYS A 518 16.64 14.84 -13.75
C CYS A 518 16.06 13.55 -14.35
N ALA A 519 16.82 12.84 -15.21
CA ALA A 519 16.39 11.53 -15.72
C ALA A 519 16.21 10.52 -14.59
N GLN A 520 17.14 10.45 -13.66
CA GLN A 520 17.06 9.56 -12.50
C GLN A 520 15.83 9.86 -11.63
N VAL A 521 15.60 11.13 -11.27
CA VAL A 521 14.45 11.53 -10.45
C VAL A 521 13.12 11.28 -11.15
N ALA A 522 13.09 11.51 -12.49
CA ALA A 522 11.90 11.25 -13.31
C ALA A 522 11.70 9.76 -13.65
N GLY A 523 12.50 8.84 -13.10
CA GLY A 523 12.36 7.40 -13.34
C GLY A 523 12.69 6.95 -14.76
N ARG A 524 13.51 7.70 -15.49
CA ARG A 524 13.98 7.39 -16.87
C ARG A 524 15.29 6.64 -16.85
N ASP A 525 15.55 5.83 -17.87
CA ASP A 525 16.87 5.24 -18.05
C ASP A 525 17.90 6.33 -18.40
N TYR A 526 18.95 6.43 -17.60
CA TYR A 526 20.00 7.43 -17.72
C TYR A 526 21.40 6.83 -17.98
N ARG A 527 21.51 5.50 -18.06
CA ARG A 527 22.82 4.82 -18.13
C ARG A 527 23.66 5.21 -19.33
N GLN A 528 23.06 5.35 -20.51
CA GLN A 528 23.75 5.76 -21.71
C GLN A 528 24.20 7.22 -21.62
N LEU A 529 23.31 8.12 -21.19
CA LEU A 529 23.62 9.53 -21.00
C LEU A 529 24.70 9.74 -19.94
N TYR A 530 24.65 8.96 -18.84
CA TYR A 530 25.71 8.99 -17.83
C TYR A 530 27.09 8.65 -18.42
N ALA A 531 27.19 7.60 -19.23
CA ALA A 531 28.46 7.19 -19.86
C ALA A 531 28.99 8.30 -20.78
N GLU A 532 28.12 8.86 -21.61
CA GLU A 532 28.46 9.96 -22.52
C GLU A 532 28.96 11.20 -21.76
N VAL A 533 28.26 11.65 -20.74
CA VAL A 533 28.62 12.83 -19.93
C VAL A 533 29.95 12.58 -19.19
N SER A 534 30.12 11.40 -18.61
CA SER A 534 31.34 11.02 -17.89
C SER A 534 32.58 10.99 -18.83
N GLU A 535 32.43 10.45 -20.04
CA GLU A 535 33.46 10.43 -21.06
C GLU A 535 33.85 11.86 -21.51
N ASN A 536 32.86 12.71 -21.78
CA ASN A 536 33.10 14.09 -22.20
C ASN A 536 33.79 14.93 -21.10
N ILE A 537 33.44 14.73 -19.83
CA ILE A 537 34.13 15.38 -18.71
C ILE A 537 35.58 14.91 -18.62
N THR A 538 35.86 13.62 -18.83
CA THR A 538 37.18 13.02 -18.74
C THR A 538 38.09 13.49 -19.89
N ASN A 539 37.51 13.68 -21.07
CA ASN A 539 38.25 14.07 -22.27
C ASN A 539 38.46 15.59 -22.42
N ASP A 540 37.80 16.43 -21.59
CA ASP A 540 37.96 17.88 -21.63
C ASP A 540 39.13 18.34 -20.73
N GLU A 541 40.36 18.34 -21.27
CA GLU A 541 41.58 18.78 -20.57
C GLU A 541 41.52 20.26 -20.13
N THR A 542 40.61 21.05 -20.68
CA THR A 542 40.44 22.48 -20.36
C THR A 542 39.49 22.75 -19.19
N LEU A 543 38.86 21.72 -18.67
CA LEU A 543 37.81 21.80 -17.65
C LEU A 543 38.44 21.95 -16.25
N GLY A 544 38.37 23.15 -15.68
CA GLY A 544 38.87 23.41 -14.32
C GLY A 544 38.06 22.69 -13.21
N ASP A 545 36.79 22.44 -13.48
CA ASP A 545 35.83 21.86 -12.51
C ASP A 545 35.58 20.37 -12.70
N ALA A 546 36.45 19.65 -13.41
CA ALA A 546 36.28 18.22 -13.70
C ALA A 546 36.07 17.37 -12.44
N ASN A 547 36.80 17.68 -11.36
CA ASN A 547 36.66 16.97 -10.08
C ASN A 547 35.26 17.15 -9.47
N PHE A 548 34.68 18.36 -9.52
CA PHE A 548 33.33 18.62 -9.05
C PHE A 548 32.31 17.82 -9.83
N TYR A 549 32.31 17.90 -11.16
CA TYR A 549 31.34 17.20 -12.00
C TYR A 549 31.44 15.68 -11.89
N ASN A 550 32.65 15.14 -11.83
CA ASN A 550 32.87 13.70 -11.63
C ASN A 550 32.37 13.24 -10.26
N THR A 551 32.67 14.01 -9.19
CA THR A 551 32.19 13.68 -7.84
C THR A 551 30.68 13.70 -7.77
N LEU A 552 30.04 14.69 -8.39
CA LEU A 552 28.57 14.80 -8.43
C LEU A 552 27.96 13.62 -9.22
N LEU A 553 28.52 13.24 -10.38
CA LEU A 553 28.10 12.07 -11.14
C LEU A 553 28.20 10.76 -10.35
N LEU A 554 29.31 10.57 -9.61
CA LEU A 554 29.52 9.39 -8.77
C LEU A 554 28.54 9.36 -7.59
N TYR A 555 28.24 10.51 -7.00
CA TYR A 555 27.21 10.64 -5.97
C TYR A 555 25.82 10.27 -6.51
N LEU A 556 25.47 10.62 -7.74
CA LEU A 556 24.22 10.22 -8.39
C LEU A 556 24.06 8.69 -8.49
N ARG A 557 25.16 7.95 -8.61
CA ARG A 557 25.18 6.48 -8.64
C ARG A 557 25.30 5.82 -7.25
N ASP A 558 24.98 6.54 -6.18
CA ASP A 558 25.07 6.07 -4.79
C ASP A 558 26.50 5.70 -4.35
N ASN A 559 27.52 6.18 -5.05
CA ASN A 559 28.90 6.02 -4.64
C ASN A 559 29.30 7.12 -3.64
N SER A 560 28.90 6.94 -2.38
CA SER A 560 29.25 7.87 -1.30
C SER A 560 30.74 7.83 -0.90
N GLY A 561 31.50 6.83 -1.36
CA GLY A 561 32.94 6.69 -1.06
C GLY A 561 33.81 7.82 -1.60
N VAL A 562 33.33 8.60 -2.56
CA VAL A 562 34.04 9.75 -3.13
C VAL A 562 33.89 11.04 -2.31
N LEU A 563 32.86 11.13 -1.47
CA LEU A 563 32.52 12.34 -0.72
C LEU A 563 33.59 12.78 0.30
N PRO A 564 34.27 11.86 1.06
CA PRO A 564 35.35 12.25 1.96
C PRO A 564 36.49 12.97 1.21
N ARG A 565 36.89 12.43 0.06
CA ARG A 565 37.98 13.02 -0.75
C ARG A 565 37.58 14.41 -1.24
N TRP A 566 36.38 14.62 -1.71
CA TRP A 566 35.86 15.93 -2.11
C TRP A 566 36.02 16.96 -0.98
N LEU A 567 35.60 16.63 0.24
CA LEU A 567 35.68 17.53 1.40
C LEU A 567 37.13 17.81 1.84
N ASP A 568 38.05 16.88 1.65
CA ASP A 568 39.44 17.04 2.03
C ASP A 568 40.20 17.91 1.02
N GLU A 569 39.81 17.89 -0.26
CA GLU A 569 40.43 18.64 -1.36
C GLU A 569 39.85 20.06 -1.57
N GLY A 570 38.60 20.32 -1.21
CA GLY A 570 37.81 21.46 -1.62
C GLY A 570 37.68 22.60 -0.61
N LYS A 571 38.73 23.16 -0.05
CA LYS A 571 38.65 24.15 1.06
C LYS A 571 38.45 25.63 0.68
N ASP A 572 38.63 26.06 -0.54
CA ASP A 572 38.68 27.50 -0.91
C ASP A 572 37.71 27.86 -2.06
N GLU A 573 36.42 27.52 -1.93
CA GLU A 573 35.50 27.80 -3.02
C GLU A 573 34.55 28.98 -2.69
N ASP A 574 34.55 29.96 -3.60
CA ASP A 574 33.64 31.11 -3.53
C ASP A 574 32.28 30.85 -4.25
N ASP A 575 32.12 29.65 -4.83
CA ASP A 575 30.93 29.24 -5.58
C ASP A 575 29.86 28.65 -4.64
N THR A 576 28.66 29.25 -4.65
CA THR A 576 27.52 28.83 -3.81
C THR A 576 27.07 27.39 -4.08
N LEU A 577 27.11 26.94 -5.35
CA LEU A 577 26.76 25.56 -5.72
C LEU A 577 27.73 24.55 -5.11
N LYS A 578 29.02 24.83 -5.19
CA LYS A 578 30.06 23.95 -4.62
C LYS A 578 30.00 23.98 -3.09
N MET A 579 29.76 25.15 -2.48
CA MET A 579 29.53 25.26 -1.02
C MET A 579 28.34 24.42 -0.54
N VAL A 580 27.18 24.48 -1.22
CA VAL A 580 26.02 23.68 -0.79
C VAL A 580 26.26 22.19 -1.02
N PHE A 581 26.96 21.81 -2.09
CA PHE A 581 27.34 20.40 -2.30
C PHE A 581 28.28 19.91 -1.19
N SER A 582 29.28 20.70 -0.82
CA SER A 582 30.19 20.40 0.30
C SER A 582 29.46 20.31 1.63
N TYR A 583 28.48 21.22 1.86
CA TYR A 583 27.59 21.14 3.02
C TYR A 583 26.78 19.83 3.06
N ILE A 584 26.16 19.44 1.94
CA ILE A 584 25.39 18.19 1.82
C ILE A 584 26.31 16.98 2.11
N CYS A 585 27.52 16.95 1.52
CA CYS A 585 28.50 15.90 1.77
C CYS A 585 28.88 15.82 3.26
N ALA A 586 29.14 16.99 3.90
CA ALA A 586 29.47 17.06 5.32
C ALA A 586 28.36 16.53 6.23
N MET A 587 27.11 16.85 5.92
CA MET A 587 25.95 16.35 6.68
C MET A 587 25.75 14.84 6.50
N ILE A 588 25.87 14.30 5.29
CA ILE A 588 25.79 12.86 5.00
C ILE A 588 26.87 12.08 5.76
N LEU A 589 28.09 12.60 5.78
CA LEU A 589 29.25 12.00 6.44
C LEU A 589 29.35 12.30 7.94
N ASN A 590 28.40 13.06 8.49
CA ASN A 590 28.41 13.53 9.89
C ASN A 590 29.68 14.31 10.28
N ARG A 591 30.27 15.06 9.32
CA ARG A 591 31.43 15.95 9.54
C ARG A 591 30.95 17.32 9.99
N LYS A 592 30.59 17.42 11.29
CA LYS A 592 29.91 18.57 11.88
C LYS A 592 30.68 19.90 11.70
N ASN A 593 32.00 19.88 11.81
CA ASN A 593 32.80 21.10 11.67
C ASN A 593 32.77 21.63 10.23
N ASP A 594 32.88 20.75 9.25
CA ASP A 594 32.81 21.15 7.84
C ASP A 594 31.42 21.70 7.52
N ALA A 595 30.35 21.04 8.01
CA ALA A 595 28.97 21.53 7.84
C ALA A 595 28.77 22.93 8.45
N LYS A 596 29.34 23.22 9.63
CA LYS A 596 29.29 24.55 10.25
C LYS A 596 30.01 25.61 9.40
N ILE A 597 31.19 25.28 8.85
CA ILE A 597 31.96 26.21 8.00
C ILE A 597 31.15 26.55 6.75
N TYR A 598 30.72 25.54 5.98
CA TYR A 598 30.02 25.78 4.72
C TYR A 598 28.67 26.47 4.91
N SER A 599 27.89 26.07 5.94
CA SER A 599 26.62 26.73 6.24
C SER A 599 26.77 28.18 6.66
N LYS A 600 27.84 28.52 7.40
CA LYS A 600 28.16 29.90 7.74
C LYS A 600 28.53 30.70 6.50
N SER A 601 29.37 30.17 5.63
CA SER A 601 29.76 30.84 4.38
C SER A 601 28.55 31.11 3.48
N LEU A 602 27.59 30.16 3.39
CA LEU A 602 26.33 30.37 2.68
C LEU A 602 25.48 31.47 3.32
N LEU A 603 25.36 31.47 4.66
CA LEU A 603 24.59 32.46 5.39
C LEU A 603 25.20 33.87 5.26
N ASP A 604 26.54 33.99 5.29
CA ASP A 604 27.24 35.26 5.12
C ASP A 604 26.99 35.86 3.73
N LYS A 605 26.81 35.03 2.69
CA LYS A 605 26.45 35.46 1.33
C LYS A 605 24.98 35.81 1.17
N LEU A 606 24.07 35.05 1.82
CA LEU A 606 22.62 35.16 1.69
C LEU A 606 21.95 35.22 3.08
N PRO A 607 22.13 36.32 3.84
CA PRO A 607 21.77 36.38 5.26
C PRO A 607 20.25 36.34 5.52
N ASN A 608 19.44 36.84 4.58
CA ASN A 608 17.98 36.90 4.69
C ASN A 608 17.26 35.74 4.00
N ASP A 609 18.04 34.86 3.35
CA ASP A 609 17.45 33.70 2.66
C ASP A 609 17.02 32.64 3.65
N ILE A 610 15.78 32.12 3.47
CA ILE A 610 15.17 31.14 4.38
C ILE A 610 15.96 29.83 4.38
N LEU A 611 16.35 29.33 3.19
CA LEU A 611 17.02 28.05 3.07
C LEU A 611 18.40 28.07 3.69
N THR A 612 19.21 29.12 3.46
CA THR A 612 20.53 29.26 4.10
C THR A 612 20.41 29.32 5.62
N ASN A 613 19.40 29.99 6.15
CA ASN A 613 19.13 30.03 7.60
C ASN A 613 18.74 28.65 8.14
N ILE A 614 17.99 27.84 7.37
CA ILE A 614 17.66 26.45 7.75
C ILE A 614 18.94 25.61 7.78
N LEU A 615 19.77 25.66 6.72
CA LEU A 615 21.00 24.89 6.63
C LEU A 615 21.97 25.26 7.76
N HIS A 616 22.09 26.54 8.08
CA HIS A 616 22.91 27.02 9.19
C HIS A 616 22.36 26.53 10.55
N PHE A 617 21.03 26.57 10.75
CA PHE A 617 20.40 26.06 11.97
C PHE A 617 20.69 24.57 12.17
N LEU A 618 20.51 23.76 11.13
CA LEU A 618 20.74 22.31 11.16
C LEU A 618 22.20 21.95 11.48
N ALA A 619 23.16 22.73 11.00
CA ALA A 619 24.57 22.50 11.28
C ALA A 619 24.98 22.83 12.72
N HIS A 620 24.29 23.78 13.36
CA HIS A 620 24.68 24.31 14.67
C HIS A 620 23.88 23.78 15.84
N ASN A 621 22.72 23.14 15.60
CA ASN A 621 21.86 22.61 16.64
C ASN A 621 21.76 21.10 16.53
N GLU A 622 22.12 20.41 17.61
CA GLU A 622 21.99 18.95 17.69
C GLU A 622 20.65 18.59 18.32
N ARG A 623 20.06 17.52 17.82
CA ARG A 623 18.81 16.98 18.37
C ARG A 623 19.12 16.05 19.54
N GLU A 624 19.35 16.58 20.73
CA GLU A 624 19.42 15.76 21.95
C GLU A 624 18.03 15.62 22.59
N ASP A 625 17.28 16.72 22.70
CA ASP A 625 15.89 16.76 23.16
C ASP A 625 15.02 17.49 22.10
N ILE A 626 13.91 16.86 21.70
CA ILE A 626 13.01 17.44 20.69
C ILE A 626 12.34 18.74 21.18
N LYS A 627 12.10 18.88 22.48
CA LYS A 627 11.48 20.10 23.04
C LYS A 627 12.46 21.27 23.01
N GLU A 628 13.70 21.03 23.35
CA GLU A 628 14.76 22.04 23.29
C GLU A 628 15.05 22.41 21.84
N TYR A 629 15.13 21.43 20.96
CA TYR A 629 15.30 21.64 19.54
C TYR A 629 14.17 22.49 18.94
N ALA A 630 12.91 22.17 19.24
CA ALA A 630 11.74 22.96 18.83
C ALA A 630 11.81 24.40 19.36
N LYS A 631 12.25 24.60 20.59
CA LYS A 631 12.44 25.94 21.17
C LYS A 631 13.54 26.74 20.46
N ASN A 632 14.63 26.09 20.11
CA ASN A 632 15.72 26.74 19.36
C ASN A 632 15.25 27.16 17.95
N ILE A 633 14.43 26.35 17.29
CA ILE A 633 13.76 26.74 16.03
C ILE A 633 12.88 27.98 16.27
N GLN A 634 12.04 27.98 17.32
CA GLN A 634 11.17 29.12 17.62
C GLN A 634 11.97 30.41 17.82
N ILE A 635 13.04 30.36 18.60
CA ILE A 635 13.91 31.53 18.87
C ILE A 635 14.50 32.06 17.54
N ARG A 636 14.96 31.16 16.66
CA ARG A 636 15.61 31.57 15.41
C ARG A 636 14.62 32.07 14.36
N PHE A 637 13.46 31.44 14.23
CA PHE A 637 12.55 31.65 13.10
C PHE A 637 11.35 32.55 13.39
N LEU A 638 11.03 32.87 14.66
CA LEU A 638 9.94 33.79 14.98
C LEU A 638 10.28 35.28 14.78
N GLY A 639 11.54 35.66 15.02
CA GLY A 639 11.96 37.07 15.00
C GLY A 639 12.86 37.44 13.81
N ALA A 640 13.11 36.51 12.88
CA ALA A 640 14.02 36.75 11.78
C ALA A 640 13.38 37.56 10.65
N ASN A 641 14.15 38.48 10.09
CA ASN A 641 13.76 39.25 8.92
C ASN A 641 14.14 38.47 7.63
N PHE A 642 13.26 37.54 7.24
CA PHE A 642 13.44 36.75 6.03
C PHE A 642 12.95 37.47 4.77
N ASP A 643 13.59 37.17 3.64
CA ASP A 643 13.00 37.48 2.34
C ASP A 643 11.89 36.48 2.02
N LEU A 644 10.64 36.84 2.35
CA LEU A 644 9.47 36.00 2.11
C LEU A 644 9.14 35.81 0.62
N ASN A 645 9.74 36.58 -0.27
CA ASN A 645 9.59 36.39 -1.69
C ASN A 645 10.08 35.00 -2.12
N THR A 646 11.19 34.55 -1.52
CA THR A 646 11.71 33.19 -1.78
C THR A 646 10.76 32.08 -1.37
N LEU A 647 9.98 32.29 -0.30
CA LEU A 647 8.93 31.36 0.13
C LEU A 647 7.73 31.35 -0.81
N TYR A 648 7.30 32.53 -1.28
CA TYR A 648 6.08 32.65 -2.08
C TYR A 648 6.29 32.23 -3.54
N GLY A 649 7.19 32.89 -4.23
CA GLY A 649 7.40 32.71 -5.66
C GLY A 649 8.75 32.09 -6.06
N GLY A 650 9.56 31.67 -5.10
CA GLY A 650 10.84 31.01 -5.35
C GLY A 650 10.72 29.48 -5.55
N SER A 651 11.84 28.81 -5.46
CA SER A 651 11.95 27.36 -5.62
C SER A 651 11.12 26.58 -4.57
N ASN A 652 10.52 25.47 -4.99
CA ASN A 652 9.68 24.65 -4.13
C ASN A 652 10.41 24.11 -2.89
N ILE A 653 11.73 23.87 -2.97
CA ILE A 653 12.53 23.38 -1.85
C ILE A 653 12.47 24.30 -0.62
N VAL A 654 12.34 25.61 -0.82
CA VAL A 654 12.23 26.58 0.27
C VAL A 654 10.94 26.31 1.07
N LYS A 655 9.80 26.17 0.38
CA LYS A 655 8.51 25.82 1.00
C LYS A 655 8.59 24.48 1.73
N GLU A 656 9.15 23.48 1.06
CA GLU A 656 9.26 22.11 1.60
C GLU A 656 10.07 22.06 2.89
N GLN A 657 11.23 22.67 2.89
CA GLN A 657 12.12 22.63 4.07
C GLN A 657 11.58 23.52 5.20
N PHE A 658 11.04 24.69 4.85
CA PHE A 658 10.49 25.61 5.83
C PHE A 658 9.27 25.03 6.55
N VAL A 659 8.28 24.52 5.84
CA VAL A 659 7.07 23.92 6.43
C VAL A 659 7.41 22.71 7.31
N LYS A 660 8.37 21.87 6.89
CA LYS A 660 8.86 20.77 7.73
C LYS A 660 9.42 21.25 9.06
N LEU A 661 10.19 22.34 9.03
CA LEU A 661 10.73 22.95 10.26
C LEU A 661 9.60 23.54 11.14
N LEU A 662 8.59 24.15 10.51
CA LEU A 662 7.44 24.71 11.21
C LEU A 662 6.60 23.64 11.91
N GLN A 663 6.43 22.47 11.30
CA GLN A 663 5.74 21.33 11.92
C GLN A 663 6.44 20.90 13.21
N ILE A 664 7.77 20.74 13.16
CA ILE A 664 8.57 20.28 14.31
C ILE A 664 8.49 21.28 15.44
N SER A 665 8.56 22.55 15.15
CA SER A 665 8.57 23.64 16.15
C SER A 665 7.19 24.04 16.65
N GLY A 666 6.10 23.59 16.03
CA GLY A 666 4.74 24.04 16.34
C GLY A 666 4.44 25.48 15.87
N LEU A 667 5.24 26.04 14.96
CA LEU A 667 5.07 27.40 14.43
C LEU A 667 4.13 27.48 13.22
N SER A 668 3.57 26.36 12.77
CA SER A 668 2.77 26.31 11.55
C SER A 668 1.60 27.29 11.55
N ASP A 669 0.84 27.41 12.64
CA ASP A 669 -0.30 28.33 12.72
C ASP A 669 0.12 29.80 12.75
N VAL A 670 1.24 30.11 13.39
CA VAL A 670 1.79 31.47 13.44
C VAL A 670 2.17 31.92 12.03
N TRP A 671 2.91 31.11 11.31
CA TRP A 671 3.34 31.42 9.95
C TRP A 671 2.18 31.40 8.95
N ARG A 672 1.21 30.52 9.11
CA ARG A 672 -0.04 30.55 8.34
C ARG A 672 -0.74 31.90 8.46
N ASN A 673 -0.84 32.44 9.67
CA ASN A 673 -1.49 33.75 9.89
C ASN A 673 -0.68 34.89 9.26
N ILE A 674 0.65 34.82 9.26
CA ILE A 674 1.52 35.80 8.55
C ILE A 674 1.23 35.74 7.06
N ILE A 675 1.23 34.56 6.46
CA ILE A 675 0.96 34.35 5.03
C ILE A 675 -0.44 34.86 4.65
N ILE A 676 -1.47 34.61 5.48
CA ILE A 676 -2.83 35.16 5.27
C ILE A 676 -2.84 36.69 5.35
N SER A 677 -2.08 37.26 6.26
CA SER A 677 -1.96 38.71 6.36
C SER A 677 -1.34 39.31 5.09
N ASP A 678 -0.30 38.69 4.57
CA ASP A 678 0.38 39.14 3.37
C ASP A 678 -0.49 38.94 2.11
N LEU A 679 -1.25 37.84 2.04
CA LEU A 679 -2.23 37.63 0.97
C LEU A 679 -3.28 38.76 0.88
N LYS A 680 -3.63 39.36 2.03
CA LYS A 680 -4.56 40.51 2.06
C LYS A 680 -3.92 41.82 1.60
N LYS A 681 -2.60 41.96 1.79
CA LYS A 681 -1.85 43.19 1.48
C LYS A 681 -1.35 43.20 0.02
N GLU A 682 -0.78 42.08 -0.43
CA GLU A 682 -0.06 41.98 -1.69
C GLU A 682 -0.90 41.34 -2.80
N LYS A 683 -1.75 42.15 -3.46
CA LYS A 683 -2.64 41.65 -4.49
C LYS A 683 -1.91 41.20 -5.77
N ASN A 684 -0.76 41.80 -6.08
CA ASN A 684 -0.02 41.51 -7.32
C ASN A 684 0.64 40.11 -7.27
N ARG A 685 0.97 39.60 -6.08
CA ARG A 685 1.60 38.30 -5.85
C ARG A 685 0.65 37.31 -5.18
N ALA A 686 -0.66 37.56 -5.24
CA ALA A 686 -1.65 36.77 -4.52
C ALA A 686 -1.63 35.28 -4.86
N ASP A 687 -1.35 34.92 -6.11
CA ASP A 687 -1.33 33.50 -6.53
C ASP A 687 -0.08 32.78 -6.01
N GLU A 688 1.08 33.43 -5.96
CA GLU A 688 2.30 32.91 -5.34
C GLU A 688 2.11 32.70 -3.82
N ILE A 689 1.51 33.66 -3.14
CA ILE A 689 1.21 33.55 -1.70
C ILE A 689 0.21 32.43 -1.44
N ARG A 690 -0.79 32.23 -2.34
CA ARG A 690 -1.71 31.09 -2.26
C ARG A 690 -1.00 29.75 -2.36
N HIS A 691 0.02 29.59 -3.20
CA HIS A 691 0.82 28.37 -3.24
C HIS A 691 1.48 28.06 -1.88
N ALA A 692 2.04 29.07 -1.22
CA ALA A 692 2.65 28.89 0.10
C ALA A 692 1.60 28.57 1.18
N LEU A 693 0.43 29.22 1.11
CA LEU A 693 -0.69 28.98 2.02
C LEU A 693 -1.23 27.57 1.86
N ALA A 694 -1.53 27.14 0.63
CA ALA A 694 -2.02 25.79 0.36
C ALA A 694 -1.01 24.73 0.79
N TYR A 695 0.28 24.99 0.60
CA TYR A 695 1.33 24.05 1.01
C TYR A 695 1.37 23.89 2.54
N ILE A 696 1.32 24.97 3.33
CA ILE A 696 1.30 24.85 4.79
C ILE A 696 -0.01 24.21 5.28
N ASP A 697 -1.14 24.46 4.61
CA ASP A 697 -2.43 23.86 4.92
C ASP A 697 -2.43 22.34 4.74
N LEU A 698 -1.74 21.81 3.72
CA LEU A 698 -1.54 20.37 3.54
C LEU A 698 -0.90 19.71 4.76
N PHE A 699 0.12 20.35 5.33
CA PHE A 699 0.91 19.77 6.44
C PHE A 699 0.39 20.18 7.81
N THR A 700 -0.75 20.83 7.90
CA THR A 700 -1.42 21.23 9.15
C THR A 700 -2.83 20.65 9.27
N ASN A 701 -3.09 19.57 8.55
CA ASN A 701 -4.37 18.86 8.54
C ASN A 701 -5.58 19.71 8.08
N ARG A 702 -5.32 20.74 7.23
CA ARG A 702 -6.34 21.63 6.62
C ARG A 702 -6.48 21.31 5.14
N HIS A 703 -6.77 20.04 4.86
CA HIS A 703 -6.78 19.53 3.49
C HIS A 703 -7.91 20.12 2.64
N ASP A 704 -9.05 20.48 3.25
CA ASP A 704 -10.16 21.13 2.52
C ASP A 704 -9.77 22.53 2.04
N GLU A 705 -9.12 23.33 2.90
CA GLU A 705 -8.64 24.67 2.54
C GLU A 705 -7.57 24.58 1.45
N ALA A 706 -6.64 23.66 1.59
CA ALA A 706 -5.61 23.40 0.60
C ALA A 706 -6.24 23.00 -0.75
N PHE A 707 -7.25 22.10 -0.73
CA PHE A 707 -7.95 21.68 -1.93
C PHE A 707 -8.61 22.86 -2.65
N GLU A 708 -9.34 23.71 -1.94
CA GLU A 708 -10.00 24.88 -2.56
C GLU A 708 -9.00 25.83 -3.23
N ILE A 709 -7.83 26.04 -2.60
CA ILE A 709 -6.78 26.88 -3.18
C ILE A 709 -6.17 26.21 -4.42
N TYR A 710 -5.78 24.92 -4.35
CA TYR A 710 -5.21 24.24 -5.52
C TYR A 710 -6.24 24.09 -6.66
N ASN A 711 -7.49 23.81 -6.34
CA ASN A 711 -8.57 23.78 -7.34
C ASN A 711 -8.71 25.13 -8.07
N TYR A 712 -8.63 26.25 -7.34
CA TYR A 712 -8.61 27.58 -7.93
C TYR A 712 -7.39 27.80 -8.83
N LEU A 713 -6.17 27.46 -8.37
CA LEU A 713 -4.94 27.60 -9.14
C LEU A 713 -4.97 26.79 -10.44
N VAL A 714 -5.42 25.54 -10.36
CA VAL A 714 -5.48 24.65 -11.54
C VAL A 714 -6.57 25.06 -12.52
N HIS A 715 -7.78 25.31 -12.06
CA HIS A 715 -8.92 25.54 -12.96
C HIS A 715 -9.08 26.99 -13.39
N THR A 716 -8.83 27.96 -12.49
CA THR A 716 -9.01 29.38 -12.78
C THR A 716 -7.74 30.02 -13.33
N LYS A 717 -6.58 29.72 -12.71
CA LYS A 717 -5.28 30.29 -13.13
C LYS A 717 -4.56 29.46 -14.19
N LYS A 718 -5.07 28.27 -14.48
CA LYS A 718 -4.49 27.34 -15.48
C LYS A 718 -3.04 26.93 -15.14
N GLU A 719 -2.74 26.83 -13.86
CA GLU A 719 -1.45 26.33 -13.39
C GLU A 719 -1.48 24.79 -13.35
N GLN A 720 -1.07 24.19 -14.45
CA GLN A 720 -1.16 22.74 -14.69
C GLN A 720 0.24 22.10 -14.78
N ASP A 721 1.23 22.67 -14.09
CA ASP A 721 2.51 22.02 -13.91
C ASP A 721 2.38 20.75 -13.04
N ALA A 722 3.24 19.75 -13.28
CA ALA A 722 3.15 18.45 -12.65
C ALA A 722 3.15 18.52 -11.10
N TYR A 723 3.94 19.43 -10.51
CA TYR A 723 4.03 19.58 -9.07
C TYR A 723 2.76 20.16 -8.46
N THR A 724 2.18 21.19 -9.07
CA THR A 724 0.89 21.79 -8.63
C THR A 724 -0.24 20.77 -8.73
N LEU A 725 -0.33 20.01 -9.83
CA LEU A 725 -1.31 18.95 -10.00
C LEU A 725 -1.13 17.81 -8.96
N PHE A 726 0.12 17.43 -8.67
CA PHE A 726 0.43 16.46 -7.64
C PHE A 726 -0.04 16.93 -6.24
N LEU A 727 0.25 18.18 -5.86
CA LEU A 727 -0.21 18.72 -4.57
C LEU A 727 -1.73 18.89 -4.51
N ALA A 728 -2.38 19.22 -5.63
CA ALA A 728 -3.84 19.22 -5.73
C ALA A 728 -4.43 17.82 -5.50
N ALA A 729 -3.78 16.77 -6.00
CA ALA A 729 -4.18 15.39 -5.73
C ALA A 729 -3.95 15.01 -4.26
N VAL A 730 -2.82 15.39 -3.67
CA VAL A 730 -2.56 15.20 -2.22
C VAL A 730 -3.68 15.86 -1.39
N ALA A 731 -4.02 17.13 -1.69
CA ALA A 731 -5.12 17.83 -1.02
C ALA A 731 -6.46 17.11 -1.20
N SER A 732 -6.71 16.59 -2.40
CA SER A 732 -7.96 15.86 -2.71
C SER A 732 -8.07 14.55 -1.93
N ILE A 733 -6.98 13.79 -1.78
CA ILE A 733 -6.96 12.58 -0.96
C ILE A 733 -7.20 12.92 0.51
N GLY A 734 -6.48 13.91 1.04
CA GLY A 734 -6.64 14.36 2.43
C GLY A 734 -8.05 14.88 2.76
N SER A 735 -8.74 15.49 1.77
CA SER A 735 -10.11 15.99 1.90
C SER A 735 -11.19 14.97 1.46
N ASN A 736 -10.81 13.68 1.29
CA ASN A 736 -11.72 12.60 0.92
C ASN A 736 -12.47 12.82 -0.42
N ARG A 737 -11.75 13.28 -1.45
CA ARG A 737 -12.27 13.55 -2.82
C ARG A 737 -11.50 12.71 -3.86
N PRO A 738 -11.66 11.36 -3.84
CA PRO A 738 -10.84 10.48 -4.66
C PRO A 738 -10.98 10.70 -6.17
N GLN A 739 -12.17 11.09 -6.66
CA GLN A 739 -12.40 11.37 -8.10
C GLN A 739 -11.59 12.60 -8.57
N ASN A 740 -11.49 13.65 -7.74
CA ASN A 740 -10.68 14.81 -8.05
C ASN A 740 -9.19 14.45 -8.03
N ALA A 741 -8.76 13.62 -7.07
CA ALA A 741 -7.40 13.13 -7.01
C ALA A 741 -7.01 12.36 -8.27
N VAL A 742 -7.86 11.44 -8.74
CA VAL A 742 -7.65 10.73 -10.02
C VAL A 742 -7.52 11.72 -11.18
N ALA A 743 -8.42 12.70 -11.29
CA ALA A 743 -8.39 13.68 -12.38
C ALA A 743 -7.07 14.48 -12.40
N TYR A 744 -6.59 14.94 -11.25
CA TYR A 744 -5.33 15.68 -11.16
C TYR A 744 -4.11 14.80 -11.46
N LEU A 745 -4.08 13.55 -10.98
CA LEU A 745 -2.97 12.64 -11.25
C LEU A 745 -2.93 12.16 -12.71
N GLU A 746 -4.07 11.95 -13.34
CA GLU A 746 -4.11 11.64 -14.78
C GLU A 746 -3.65 12.83 -15.64
N LEU A 747 -3.95 14.07 -15.23
CA LEU A 747 -3.38 15.26 -15.87
C LEU A 747 -1.86 15.35 -15.64
N ALA A 748 -1.38 15.12 -14.42
CA ALA A 748 0.04 15.12 -14.10
C ALA A 748 0.82 14.07 -14.89
N LYS A 749 0.20 12.91 -15.15
CA LYS A 749 0.78 11.82 -15.93
C LYS A 749 1.00 12.20 -17.40
N LEU A 750 0.27 13.17 -17.95
CA LEU A 750 0.51 13.66 -19.32
C LEU A 750 1.88 14.34 -19.46
N THR A 751 2.33 15.02 -18.41
CA THR A 751 3.66 15.67 -18.38
C THR A 751 4.76 14.73 -17.94
N ASN A 752 4.49 13.84 -16.98
CA ASN A 752 5.45 12.83 -16.49
C ASN A 752 4.82 11.43 -16.39
N PRO A 753 4.75 10.67 -17.50
CA PRO A 753 4.14 9.34 -17.52
C PRO A 753 4.94 8.28 -16.76
N THR A 754 6.19 8.55 -16.39
CA THR A 754 7.09 7.57 -15.75
C THR A 754 7.13 7.71 -14.23
N ASP A 755 6.54 8.76 -13.65
CA ASP A 755 6.56 9.02 -12.21
C ASP A 755 5.93 7.86 -11.42
N PRO A 756 6.74 7.12 -10.61
CA PRO A 756 6.22 5.99 -9.85
C PRO A 756 5.28 6.43 -8.73
N GLY A 757 5.45 7.64 -8.16
CA GLY A 757 4.59 8.17 -7.12
C GLY A 757 3.16 8.38 -7.62
N ASN A 758 3.00 8.97 -8.80
CA ASN A 758 1.70 9.16 -9.46
C ASN A 758 1.02 7.82 -9.78
N LYS A 759 1.78 6.85 -10.29
CA LYS A 759 1.26 5.52 -10.61
C LYS A 759 0.74 4.79 -9.38
N ILE A 760 1.50 4.82 -8.27
CA ILE A 760 1.11 4.18 -7.01
C ILE A 760 -0.16 4.84 -6.47
N ALA A 761 -0.22 6.16 -6.44
CA ALA A 761 -1.41 6.88 -5.98
C ALA A 761 -2.64 6.58 -6.83
N LEU A 762 -2.50 6.58 -8.16
CA LEU A 762 -3.57 6.17 -9.07
C LEU A 762 -3.99 4.71 -8.84
N GLY A 763 -3.04 3.81 -8.60
CA GLY A 763 -3.32 2.42 -8.27
C GLY A 763 -4.20 2.29 -7.02
N PHE A 764 -3.86 2.96 -5.93
CA PHE A 764 -4.67 2.96 -4.70
C PHE A 764 -6.05 3.59 -4.92
N LEU A 765 -6.13 4.70 -5.64
CA LEU A 765 -7.39 5.39 -5.92
C LEU A 765 -8.33 4.57 -6.81
N TYR A 766 -7.82 3.94 -7.87
CA TYR A 766 -8.61 3.06 -8.71
C TYR A 766 -9.08 1.81 -7.95
N HIS A 767 -8.24 1.29 -7.05
CA HIS A 767 -8.63 0.17 -6.18
C HIS A 767 -9.75 0.59 -5.22
N GLU A 768 -9.64 1.76 -4.56
CA GLU A 768 -10.68 2.34 -3.72
C GLU A 768 -12.00 2.53 -4.48
N LEU A 769 -11.93 2.98 -5.72
CA LEU A 769 -13.11 3.20 -6.58
C LEU A 769 -13.67 1.90 -7.22
N GLY A 770 -13.11 0.74 -6.88
CA GLY A 770 -13.52 -0.56 -7.40
C GLY A 770 -13.11 -0.84 -8.85
N ASN A 771 -12.32 0.03 -9.47
CA ASN A 771 -11.78 -0.19 -10.82
C ASN A 771 -10.49 -1.02 -10.74
N ILE A 772 -10.64 -2.31 -10.39
CA ILE A 772 -9.50 -3.21 -10.17
C ILE A 772 -8.61 -3.37 -11.41
N PRO A 773 -9.12 -3.52 -12.65
CA PRO A 773 -8.26 -3.58 -13.82
C PRO A 773 -7.38 -2.34 -14.01
N ALA A 774 -7.90 -1.14 -13.78
CA ALA A 774 -7.12 0.09 -13.85
C ALA A 774 -6.08 0.16 -12.73
N ALA A 775 -6.43 -0.25 -11.51
CA ALA A 775 -5.50 -0.34 -10.39
C ALA A 775 -4.32 -1.28 -10.69
N VAL A 776 -4.62 -2.49 -11.15
CA VAL A 776 -3.63 -3.51 -11.57
C VAL A 776 -2.70 -2.95 -12.65
N ALA A 777 -3.24 -2.28 -13.67
CA ALA A 777 -2.44 -1.66 -14.73
C ALA A 777 -1.45 -0.62 -14.19
N GLN A 778 -1.87 0.21 -13.20
CA GLN A 778 -0.97 1.16 -12.55
C GLN A 778 0.13 0.44 -11.74
N TYR A 779 -0.21 -0.56 -10.94
CA TYR A 779 0.77 -1.32 -10.14
C TYR A 779 1.80 -2.04 -11.03
N ILE A 780 1.38 -2.69 -12.11
CA ILE A 780 2.29 -3.32 -13.09
C ILE A 780 3.21 -2.27 -13.72
N SER A 781 2.69 -1.09 -14.03
CA SER A 781 3.46 -0.02 -14.67
C SER A 781 4.52 0.62 -13.77
N VAL A 782 4.45 0.42 -12.45
CA VAL A 782 5.54 0.77 -11.51
C VAL A 782 6.74 -0.16 -11.74
N GLY A 783 6.50 -1.41 -12.11
CA GLY A 783 7.54 -2.41 -12.35
C GLY A 783 8.20 -2.93 -11.08
N ASN A 784 9.30 -3.65 -11.24
CA ASN A 784 10.12 -4.16 -10.13
C ASN A 784 11.11 -3.07 -9.70
N THR A 785 10.64 -2.08 -8.95
CA THR A 785 11.46 -1.01 -8.40
C THR A 785 11.41 -1.04 -6.88
N ASP A 786 12.51 -0.65 -6.23
CA ASP A 786 12.56 -0.49 -4.77
C ASP A 786 11.89 0.84 -4.31
N TYR A 787 11.13 1.49 -5.20
CA TYR A 787 10.49 2.75 -4.91
C TYR A 787 9.34 2.55 -3.92
N LYS A 788 9.39 3.27 -2.80
CA LYS A 788 8.30 3.34 -1.83
C LYS A 788 7.67 4.73 -1.89
N SER A 789 6.34 4.78 -1.99
CA SER A 789 5.64 6.06 -1.96
C SER A 789 5.97 6.82 -0.68
N ARG A 790 6.37 8.08 -0.82
CA ARG A 790 6.67 8.96 0.31
C ARG A 790 5.40 9.55 0.93
N PHE A 791 4.39 9.86 0.12
CA PHE A 791 3.20 10.59 0.54
C PHE A 791 1.98 9.69 0.73
N PHE A 792 1.87 8.64 -0.06
CA PHE A 792 0.65 7.86 -0.17
C PHE A 792 0.75 6.51 0.53
N THR A 793 -0.34 6.13 1.13
CA THR A 793 -0.61 4.81 1.71
C THR A 793 -2.07 4.45 1.43
N PHE A 794 -2.54 3.36 1.99
CA PHE A 794 -3.95 3.02 2.02
C PHE A 794 -4.30 2.40 3.36
N HIS A 795 -5.57 2.46 3.72
CA HIS A 795 -6.14 1.83 4.90
C HIS A 795 -7.26 0.91 4.47
N LEU A 796 -7.54 -0.13 5.24
CA LEU A 796 -8.74 -0.93 5.04
C LEU A 796 -9.95 -0.17 5.55
N VAL A 797 -11.06 -0.26 4.81
CA VAL A 797 -12.34 0.31 5.24
C VAL A 797 -13.06 -0.78 6.02
N ASN A 798 -13.34 -0.49 7.31
CA ASN A 798 -14.10 -1.39 8.19
C ASN A 798 -15.57 -1.36 7.86
#